data_2649eb362a9966fa990d3851c2f8124c
#
_entry.id   2649eb362a9966fa990d3851c2f8124c
#
_cell.length_a   1.000
_cell.length_b   1.000
_cell.length_c   1.000
_cell.angle_alpha   90.00
_cell.angle_beta   90.00
_cell.angle_gamma   90.00
#
_symmetry.space_group_name_H-M   'P 1'
#
loop_
_entity.id
_entity.type
_entity.pdbx_description
1 polymer ?
#
loop_
_entity_poly.entity_id
_entity_poly.type
_entity_poly.pdbx_seq_one_letter_code
_entity_poly.pdbx_strand_id
1 'polypeptide(L)'
;MKRLILLGLCLGLGSGVLLAQRKAAKKAVSSSTEALVVSKPQPALKSYSLVAKDEFGTVGLSGVMQRAEGARMAKGKALSAEMQTLFDSLQTPFEKSGGLATASYTECVTWYRRLAKAFPAYCALTSIGLGDAGKDIYVFKLLGERMGRMDRLGQSDDGIPAGPNQMASPKVKILINNNIHPGEPEGTDASMFLVRDLLFFGQYWQQTLPYLELHVVCQYNVDGTLNRNAHSRANQNGPVEYGFRGNAQNLDLNRDFIKMDSRNAKALVALMASEKYHLFVDNHTSNGADYQYVLTYFHTRPEKLMPEIVPNLLQLETGLKHQLARQDWPTAPYVETIKTVPDSGLFAFWESGRYATGFAALHNTIGYTVETHMLKPFSQRMLATLAFMEQFLTVSTSDSLRAQFEKNRMKGWVRRVADQPIHYLPIAHTLDLKQHEMIPFKGFEFGYRPSEITGADRLVYDTRKPWEKPVRYYNHYVPTDSVRVPRAYIIPFAYDDVIQKLKRNGIAVSNVPMDTLVSLRVSYIVDYKTVSHPYEKHYLHHSVKTRDTVIKVMVRAGDVVAVVKPDNERFLTAVLEPRAADSYFAWNSFDGILQQKEGYSDYVFEDKAAAWLKAHPDKYAELQRKKAQDPVFAKDAWAQLNWVYKQTEHYEPTHNLYPVYRVD
;
A
#
# COMPACT_ATOMS: atom_id res chain seq x y z
N MET A 1 52.91 -23.29 -16.16
CA MET A 1 52.37 -24.61 -16.60
C MET A 1 51.79 -25.31 -15.38
N LYS A 2 50.52 -25.10 -15.05
CA LYS A 2 49.66 -25.89 -14.17
C LYS A 2 48.38 -25.07 -13.95
N ARG A 3 47.60 -24.99 -15.00
CA ARG A 3 46.14 -24.64 -14.97
C ARG A 3 45.56 -25.43 -16.13
N LEU A 4 44.75 -26.36 -15.86
CA LEU A 4 43.81 -27.19 -16.61
C LEU A 4 43.84 -28.60 -15.99
N ILE A 5 42.92 -28.83 -15.13
CA ILE A 5 42.28 -30.15 -14.82
C ILE A 5 41.42 -29.88 -13.59
N LEU A 6 40.20 -29.37 -13.80
CA LEU A 6 39.06 -29.51 -12.91
C LEU A 6 37.80 -28.93 -13.58
N LEU A 7 37.49 -29.47 -14.75
CA LEU A 7 36.21 -29.19 -15.45
C LEU A 7 35.77 -30.47 -16.24
N GLY A 8 35.61 -31.54 -15.53
CA GLY A 8 35.35 -32.84 -16.20
C GLY A 8 34.47 -33.82 -15.43
N LEU A 9 33.74 -33.42 -14.40
CA LEU A 9 32.93 -34.42 -13.65
C LEU A 9 31.51 -33.96 -13.25
N CYS A 10 30.88 -33.05 -13.97
CA CYS A 10 29.46 -32.70 -13.75
C CYS A 10 28.59 -32.80 -15.02
N LEU A 11 28.94 -33.58 -15.99
CA LEU A 11 28.18 -33.74 -17.25
C LEU A 11 27.67 -35.19 -17.51
N GLY A 12 27.52 -36.02 -16.47
CA GLY A 12 27.16 -37.41 -16.61
C GLY A 12 25.73 -37.84 -16.24
N LEU A 13 24.89 -36.95 -15.69
CA LEU A 13 23.54 -37.35 -15.23
C LEU A 13 22.38 -36.53 -15.81
N GLY A 14 22.65 -35.63 -16.76
CA GLY A 14 21.60 -34.82 -17.39
C GLY A 14 21.06 -35.31 -18.73
N SER A 15 21.67 -36.31 -19.37
CA SER A 15 21.37 -36.69 -20.75
C SER A 15 20.23 -37.73 -20.90
N GLY A 16 19.85 -38.43 -19.86
CA GLY A 16 18.79 -39.46 -19.92
C GLY A 16 17.36 -38.90 -19.94
N VAL A 17 17.13 -37.77 -19.23
CA VAL A 17 15.78 -37.18 -19.12
C VAL A 17 15.45 -36.29 -20.33
N LEU A 18 16.46 -35.64 -20.94
CA LEU A 18 16.24 -34.82 -22.14
C LEU A 18 15.94 -35.63 -23.41
N LEU A 19 16.42 -36.88 -23.51
CA LEU A 19 16.11 -37.75 -24.67
C LEU A 19 14.68 -38.29 -24.60
N ALA A 20 14.12 -38.53 -23.43
CA ALA A 20 12.74 -38.95 -23.26
C ALA A 20 11.74 -37.85 -23.62
N GLN A 21 12.03 -36.61 -23.23
CA GLN A 21 11.20 -35.44 -23.58
C GLN A 21 11.28 -35.08 -25.08
N ARG A 22 12.44 -35.24 -25.73
CA ARG A 22 12.57 -35.04 -27.19
C ARG A 22 11.88 -36.12 -28.03
N LYS A 23 11.74 -37.36 -27.54
CA LYS A 23 10.96 -38.39 -28.24
C LYS A 23 9.44 -38.18 -28.09
N ALA A 24 8.96 -37.66 -26.98
CA ALA A 24 7.54 -37.32 -26.83
C ALA A 24 7.15 -36.10 -27.69
N ALA A 25 8.01 -35.08 -27.77
CA ALA A 25 7.77 -33.92 -28.62
C ALA A 25 7.81 -34.20 -30.12
N LYS A 26 8.63 -35.19 -30.58
CA LYS A 26 8.65 -35.59 -32.01
C LYS A 26 7.45 -36.44 -32.44
N LYS A 27 6.72 -37.07 -31.52
CA LYS A 27 5.50 -37.80 -31.83
C LYS A 27 4.24 -36.96 -31.89
N ALA A 28 4.30 -35.73 -31.33
CA ALA A 28 3.20 -34.74 -31.35
C ALA A 28 3.24 -33.79 -32.57
N VAL A 29 4.32 -33.78 -33.37
CA VAL A 29 4.51 -32.85 -34.51
C VAL A 29 4.22 -33.47 -35.87
N SER A 30 3.80 -34.76 -35.95
CA SER A 30 3.58 -35.45 -37.23
C SER A 30 2.11 -35.63 -37.62
N SER A 31 1.17 -34.94 -36.99
CA SER A 31 -0.25 -34.98 -37.40
C SER A 31 -1.02 -33.69 -37.11
N SER A 32 -0.63 -32.56 -37.69
CA SER A 32 -1.53 -31.45 -37.99
C SER A 32 -0.80 -30.38 -38.81
N THR A 33 -0.58 -30.65 -40.08
CA THR A 33 -0.49 -29.62 -41.09
C THR A 33 -1.93 -29.27 -41.50
N GLU A 34 -2.65 -28.58 -40.66
CA GLU A 34 -3.82 -27.81 -41.08
C GLU A 34 -3.53 -26.33 -40.92
N ALA A 35 -3.85 -25.60 -41.97
CA ALA A 35 -3.55 -24.24 -42.23
C ALA A 35 -3.78 -23.31 -41.03
N LEU A 36 -2.84 -22.40 -40.74
CA LEU A 36 -3.08 -21.15 -40.06
C LEU A 36 -4.20 -20.42 -40.79
N VAL A 37 -5.42 -20.63 -40.33
CA VAL A 37 -6.54 -19.76 -40.67
C VAL A 37 -6.21 -18.41 -40.02
N VAL A 38 -5.78 -17.47 -40.84
CA VAL A 38 -5.74 -16.06 -40.52
C VAL A 38 -7.13 -15.74 -39.94
N SER A 39 -7.19 -15.49 -38.63
CA SER A 39 -8.40 -15.07 -37.97
C SER A 39 -8.94 -13.87 -38.72
N LYS A 40 -10.18 -13.95 -39.18
CA LYS A 40 -10.91 -12.79 -39.75
C LYS A 40 -10.71 -11.62 -38.77
N PRO A 41 -10.48 -10.40 -39.27
CA PRO A 41 -10.42 -9.23 -38.44
C PRO A 41 -11.67 -9.24 -37.57
N GLN A 42 -11.49 -9.06 -36.26
CA GLN A 42 -12.61 -8.88 -35.33
C GLN A 42 -13.53 -7.79 -35.93
N PRO A 43 -14.85 -7.97 -35.89
CA PRO A 43 -15.76 -6.94 -36.38
C PRO A 43 -15.38 -5.65 -35.70
N ALA A 44 -15.20 -4.59 -36.50
CA ALA A 44 -14.91 -3.25 -36.02
C ALA A 44 -15.81 -2.98 -34.82
N LEU A 45 -15.21 -2.60 -33.67
CA LEU A 45 -15.92 -2.23 -32.47
C LEU A 45 -17.09 -1.33 -32.90
N LYS A 46 -18.31 -1.82 -32.71
CA LYS A 46 -19.50 -1.02 -32.96
C LYS A 46 -19.29 0.28 -32.22
N SER A 47 -19.32 1.40 -32.92
CA SER A 47 -19.37 2.73 -32.35
C SER A 47 -20.52 2.72 -31.34
N TYR A 48 -20.20 2.60 -30.06
CA TYR A 48 -21.20 2.76 -29.02
C TYR A 48 -21.64 4.23 -29.14
N SER A 49 -22.85 4.46 -29.60
CA SER A 49 -23.42 5.78 -29.55
C SER A 49 -23.47 6.18 -28.07
N LEU A 50 -22.83 7.29 -27.75
CA LEU A 50 -22.74 7.87 -26.40
C LEU A 50 -24.13 8.37 -25.90
N VAL A 51 -25.22 7.87 -26.46
CA VAL A 51 -26.58 8.26 -26.17
C VAL A 51 -27.41 7.01 -25.94
N ALA A 52 -27.44 6.55 -24.74
CA ALA A 52 -28.59 5.85 -24.12
C ALA A 52 -28.32 5.67 -22.64
N LYS A 53 -29.34 5.79 -21.80
CA LYS A 53 -29.38 5.09 -20.54
C LYS A 53 -29.09 3.65 -20.89
N ASP A 54 -28.01 3.06 -20.29
CA ASP A 54 -27.91 1.61 -20.32
C ASP A 54 -29.15 1.04 -19.60
N GLU A 55 -29.40 -0.24 -19.77
CA GLU A 55 -30.52 -0.93 -19.15
C GLU A 55 -30.54 -0.87 -17.61
N PHE A 56 -29.50 -0.29 -17.00
CA PHE A 56 -29.34 -0.07 -15.55
C PHE A 56 -29.54 1.40 -15.14
N GLY A 57 -29.93 2.30 -16.04
CA GLY A 57 -30.24 3.70 -15.72
C GLY A 57 -29.01 4.60 -15.53
N THR A 58 -27.81 4.12 -15.82
CA THR A 58 -26.58 4.94 -15.81
C THR A 58 -26.62 5.96 -16.95
N VAL A 59 -26.30 7.20 -16.62
CA VAL A 59 -26.21 8.28 -17.62
C VAL A 59 -24.95 8.06 -18.42
N GLY A 60 -25.07 7.93 -19.72
CA GLY A 60 -23.91 7.79 -20.61
C GLY A 60 -22.91 8.94 -20.46
N LEU A 61 -21.67 8.72 -20.88
CA LEU A 61 -20.54 9.67 -20.76
C LEU A 61 -20.92 11.09 -21.24
N SER A 62 -21.67 11.21 -22.36
CA SER A 62 -22.16 12.50 -22.87
C SER A 62 -23.13 13.18 -21.91
N GLY A 63 -23.97 12.43 -21.20
CA GLY A 63 -24.91 12.98 -20.24
C GLY A 63 -24.24 13.45 -18.97
N VAL A 64 -23.21 12.76 -18.50
CA VAL A 64 -22.43 13.20 -17.32
C VAL A 64 -21.53 14.38 -17.67
N MET A 65 -20.87 14.35 -18.82
CA MET A 65 -20.08 15.50 -19.30
C MET A 65 -20.99 16.70 -19.62
N GLN A 66 -22.14 16.51 -20.24
CA GLN A 66 -23.13 17.59 -20.49
C GLN A 66 -23.74 18.12 -19.18
N ARG A 67 -24.00 17.29 -18.17
CA ARG A 67 -24.46 17.79 -16.86
C ARG A 67 -23.33 18.53 -16.11
N ALA A 68 -22.11 18.03 -16.17
CA ALA A 68 -20.96 18.71 -15.60
C ALA A 68 -20.70 20.03 -16.35
N GLU A 69 -20.75 20.02 -17.67
CA GLU A 69 -20.59 21.18 -18.51
C GLU A 69 -21.80 22.15 -18.43
N GLY A 70 -23.01 21.65 -18.38
CA GLY A 70 -24.24 22.42 -18.13
C GLY A 70 -24.30 23.01 -16.71
N ALA A 71 -23.86 22.30 -15.70
CA ALA A 71 -23.70 22.84 -14.33
C ALA A 71 -22.58 23.88 -14.25
N ARG A 72 -21.51 23.71 -15.02
CA ARG A 72 -20.41 24.67 -15.16
C ARG A 72 -20.89 25.93 -15.95
N MET A 73 -21.60 25.75 -17.04
CA MET A 73 -22.16 26.84 -17.85
C MET A 73 -23.29 27.60 -17.15
N ALA A 74 -24.11 26.93 -16.33
CA ALA A 74 -25.28 27.55 -15.68
C ALA A 74 -24.90 28.48 -14.49
N LYS A 75 -23.68 28.44 -13.98
CA LYS A 75 -23.26 29.20 -12.80
C LYS A 75 -22.12 30.19 -13.03
N GLY A 76 -21.51 30.30 -14.21
CA GLY A 76 -20.29 31.09 -14.40
C GLY A 76 -20.26 31.93 -15.66
N LYS A 77 -19.37 32.91 -15.66
CA LYS A 77 -18.98 33.64 -16.89
C LYS A 77 -18.30 32.66 -17.83
N ALA A 78 -18.61 32.71 -19.10
CA ALA A 78 -17.89 31.98 -20.14
C ALA A 78 -16.37 32.27 -20.01
N LEU A 79 -15.56 31.28 -20.31
CA LEU A 79 -14.11 31.48 -20.42
C LEU A 79 -13.83 32.57 -21.48
N SER A 80 -12.75 33.35 -21.25
CA SER A 80 -12.29 34.23 -22.33
C SER A 80 -11.86 33.39 -23.54
N ALA A 81 -11.83 33.97 -24.74
CA ALA A 81 -11.44 33.27 -25.95
C ALA A 81 -10.04 32.62 -25.83
N GLU A 82 -9.10 33.29 -25.16
CA GLU A 82 -7.76 32.77 -24.89
C GLU A 82 -7.81 31.56 -23.93
N MET A 83 -8.58 31.66 -22.84
CA MET A 83 -8.73 30.58 -21.86
C MET A 83 -9.49 29.40 -22.48
N GLN A 84 -10.45 29.63 -23.36
CA GLN A 84 -11.13 28.55 -24.09
C GLN A 84 -10.16 27.85 -25.03
N THR A 85 -9.36 28.59 -25.78
CA THR A 85 -8.31 28.02 -26.67
C THR A 85 -7.30 27.18 -25.89
N LEU A 86 -6.88 27.67 -24.73
CA LEU A 86 -5.98 26.92 -23.84
C LEU A 86 -6.66 25.64 -23.32
N PHE A 87 -7.91 25.73 -22.85
CA PHE A 87 -8.69 24.58 -22.35
C PHE A 87 -8.81 23.50 -23.42
N ASP A 88 -9.23 23.89 -24.65
CA ASP A 88 -9.37 22.97 -25.78
C ASP A 88 -8.04 22.30 -26.17
N SER A 89 -6.94 23.04 -26.02
CA SER A 89 -5.61 22.52 -26.29
C SER A 89 -5.13 21.49 -25.22
N LEU A 90 -5.79 21.44 -24.06
CA LEU A 90 -5.51 20.53 -22.94
C LEU A 90 -6.45 19.31 -22.91
N GLN A 91 -7.05 18.95 -24.04
CA GLN A 91 -7.76 17.68 -24.15
C GLN A 91 -6.85 16.49 -23.84
N THR A 92 -7.35 15.59 -22.99
CA THR A 92 -6.64 14.37 -22.58
C THR A 92 -6.77 13.27 -23.65
N PRO A 93 -5.94 12.21 -23.62
CA PRO A 93 -6.14 11.01 -24.43
C PRO A 93 -7.52 10.37 -24.22
N PHE A 94 -8.02 10.39 -22.99
CA PHE A 94 -9.38 9.93 -22.68
C PHE A 94 -10.46 10.70 -23.48
N GLU A 95 -10.41 12.02 -23.49
CA GLU A 95 -11.35 12.86 -24.25
C GLU A 95 -11.23 12.63 -25.77
N LYS A 96 -10.00 12.62 -26.28
CA LYS A 96 -9.73 12.44 -27.73
C LYS A 96 -10.19 11.08 -28.25
N SER A 97 -10.17 10.05 -27.38
CA SER A 97 -10.58 8.70 -27.74
C SER A 97 -12.07 8.41 -27.47
N GLY A 98 -12.83 9.38 -26.94
CA GLY A 98 -14.20 9.14 -26.51
C GLY A 98 -14.33 8.19 -25.32
N GLY A 99 -13.35 8.20 -24.42
CA GLY A 99 -13.36 7.39 -23.20
C GLY A 99 -12.77 5.98 -23.35
N LEU A 100 -12.05 5.71 -24.45
CA LEU A 100 -11.52 4.37 -24.75
C LEU A 100 -10.03 4.20 -24.40
N ALA A 101 -9.25 5.29 -24.34
CA ALA A 101 -7.81 5.26 -24.11
C ALA A 101 -7.43 6.05 -22.85
N THR A 102 -6.35 5.62 -22.22
CA THR A 102 -5.69 6.30 -21.08
C THR A 102 -4.36 6.90 -21.50
N ALA A 103 -3.91 7.91 -20.75
CA ALA A 103 -2.66 8.60 -21.02
C ALA A 103 -1.44 7.69 -20.81
N SER A 104 -0.55 7.65 -21.79
CA SER A 104 0.81 7.11 -21.62
C SER A 104 1.64 8.01 -20.69
N TYR A 105 2.80 7.52 -20.24
CA TYR A 105 3.71 8.32 -19.41
C TYR A 105 4.09 9.66 -20.08
N THR A 106 4.46 9.62 -21.34
CA THR A 106 4.89 10.83 -22.08
C THR A 106 3.74 11.83 -22.25
N GLU A 107 2.54 11.36 -22.60
CA GLU A 107 1.36 12.19 -22.73
C GLU A 107 0.98 12.84 -21.40
N CYS A 108 0.91 12.05 -20.34
CA CYS A 108 0.58 12.51 -19.00
C CYS A 108 1.57 13.60 -18.52
N VAL A 109 2.87 13.35 -18.56
CA VAL A 109 3.91 14.31 -18.13
C VAL A 109 3.90 15.57 -19.00
N THR A 110 3.75 15.43 -20.31
CA THR A 110 3.68 16.57 -21.24
C THR A 110 2.46 17.44 -20.95
N TRP A 111 1.33 16.80 -20.68
CA TRP A 111 0.09 17.50 -20.35
C TRP A 111 0.23 18.30 -19.03
N TYR A 112 0.74 17.68 -17.98
CA TYR A 112 0.97 18.37 -16.69
C TYR A 112 2.00 19.50 -16.81
N ARG A 113 3.06 19.35 -17.60
CA ARG A 113 4.02 20.44 -17.87
C ARG A 113 3.37 21.63 -18.55
N ARG A 114 2.50 21.38 -19.54
CA ARG A 114 1.75 22.44 -20.22
C ARG A 114 0.83 23.16 -19.25
N LEU A 115 0.11 22.43 -18.42
CA LEU A 115 -0.77 23.00 -17.40
C LEU A 115 0.01 23.85 -16.39
N ALA A 116 1.11 23.32 -15.85
CA ALA A 116 1.97 24.07 -14.90
C ALA A 116 2.59 25.32 -15.53
N LYS A 117 2.95 25.26 -16.82
CA LYS A 117 3.47 26.43 -17.54
C LYS A 117 2.38 27.49 -17.75
N ALA A 118 1.13 27.09 -17.96
CA ALA A 118 0.01 28.00 -18.15
C ALA A 118 -0.41 28.71 -16.84
N PHE A 119 -0.24 28.02 -15.68
CA PHE A 119 -0.65 28.52 -14.36
C PHE A 119 0.48 28.54 -13.33
N PRO A 120 1.65 29.19 -13.62
CA PRO A 120 2.84 29.06 -12.78
C PRO A 120 2.68 29.68 -11.39
N ALA A 121 1.71 30.58 -11.19
CA ALA A 121 1.41 31.18 -9.90
C ALA A 121 0.60 30.25 -8.97
N TYR A 122 -0.02 29.20 -9.52
CA TYR A 122 -1.00 28.38 -8.82
C TYR A 122 -0.59 26.92 -8.70
N CYS A 123 0.30 26.45 -9.54
CA CYS A 123 0.72 25.05 -9.52
C CYS A 123 2.18 24.88 -9.97
N ALA A 124 2.74 23.73 -9.61
CA ALA A 124 4.08 23.32 -10.02
C ALA A 124 4.11 21.82 -10.30
N LEU A 125 4.96 21.40 -11.24
CA LEU A 125 5.27 19.99 -11.50
C LEU A 125 6.72 19.74 -11.08
N THR A 126 6.94 18.83 -10.12
CA THR A 126 8.26 18.52 -9.57
C THR A 126 8.53 17.02 -9.63
N SER A 127 9.77 16.63 -9.93
CA SER A 127 10.20 15.24 -9.74
C SER A 127 10.50 14.97 -8.27
N ILE A 128 10.03 13.83 -7.77
CA ILE A 128 10.33 13.35 -6.40
C ILE A 128 11.44 12.30 -6.39
N GLY A 129 11.92 11.90 -7.55
CA GLY A 129 12.95 10.90 -7.74
C GLY A 129 12.70 10.04 -8.97
N LEU A 130 13.55 9.03 -9.15
CA LEU A 130 13.47 8.11 -10.28
C LEU A 130 12.77 6.80 -9.85
N GLY A 131 11.98 6.23 -10.76
CA GLY A 131 11.60 4.81 -10.70
C GLY A 131 12.80 3.89 -11.02
N ASP A 132 12.60 2.59 -10.89
CA ASP A 132 13.66 1.60 -11.17
C ASP A 132 14.05 1.54 -12.66
N ALA A 133 13.16 1.93 -13.57
CA ALA A 133 13.44 2.11 -15.00
C ALA A 133 14.20 3.43 -15.33
N GLY A 134 14.60 4.21 -14.33
CA GLY A 134 15.36 5.45 -14.51
C GLY A 134 14.55 6.62 -15.08
N LYS A 135 13.22 6.61 -14.91
CA LYS A 135 12.32 7.71 -15.29
C LYS A 135 11.83 8.45 -14.07
N ASP A 136 11.62 9.77 -14.22
CA ASP A 136 11.14 10.61 -13.13
C ASP A 136 9.73 10.26 -12.69
N ILE A 137 9.51 10.25 -11.38
CA ILE A 137 8.19 10.22 -10.77
C ILE A 137 7.78 11.67 -10.49
N TYR A 138 6.76 12.14 -11.18
CA TYR A 138 6.31 13.53 -11.06
C TYR A 138 5.14 13.67 -10.09
N VAL A 139 5.19 14.75 -9.31
CA VAL A 139 4.09 15.22 -8.47
C VAL A 139 3.68 16.61 -8.96
N PHE A 140 2.40 16.75 -9.27
CA PHE A 140 1.76 18.02 -9.53
C PHE A 140 1.24 18.59 -8.20
N LYS A 141 1.70 19.79 -7.84
CA LYS A 141 1.33 20.51 -6.62
C LYS A 141 0.44 21.69 -6.97
N LEU A 142 -0.75 21.74 -6.35
CA LEU A 142 -1.67 22.85 -6.47
C LEU A 142 -1.59 23.71 -5.20
N LEU A 143 -1.29 25.00 -5.39
CA LEU A 143 -0.99 25.96 -4.33
C LEU A 143 -2.24 26.83 -4.06
N GLY A 144 -3.14 26.35 -3.21
CA GLY A 144 -4.46 26.92 -3.01
C GLY A 144 -4.53 28.40 -2.57
N GLU A 145 -3.51 28.95 -1.91
CA GLU A 145 -3.54 30.34 -1.41
C GLU A 145 -3.70 31.41 -2.52
N ARG A 146 -3.05 31.15 -3.65
CA ARG A 146 -3.14 32.07 -4.79
C ARG A 146 -4.42 31.89 -5.59
N MET A 147 -5.04 30.72 -5.49
CA MET A 147 -6.27 30.39 -6.24
C MET A 147 -7.52 31.07 -5.66
N GLY A 148 -7.60 31.31 -4.35
CA GLY A 148 -8.66 32.11 -3.74
C GLY A 148 -8.70 33.56 -4.22
N ARG A 149 -7.68 34.02 -4.98
CA ARG A 149 -7.64 35.31 -5.66
C ARG A 149 -8.02 35.25 -7.14
N MET A 150 -8.24 34.06 -7.70
CA MET A 150 -8.63 33.89 -9.13
C MET A 150 -9.97 34.51 -9.47
N ASP A 151 -10.85 34.73 -8.48
CA ASP A 151 -12.14 35.40 -8.68
C ASP A 151 -11.99 36.83 -9.19
N ARG A 152 -10.80 37.40 -9.07
CA ARG A 152 -10.47 38.77 -9.45
C ARG A 152 -9.69 38.88 -10.77
N LEU A 153 -9.42 37.78 -11.46
CA LEU A 153 -8.69 37.81 -12.75
C LEU A 153 -9.51 38.43 -13.92
N GLY A 154 -10.67 39.01 -13.63
CA GLY A 154 -11.36 39.93 -14.52
C GLY A 154 -11.12 41.41 -14.23
N GLN A 155 -10.37 41.75 -13.20
CA GLN A 155 -9.93 43.11 -12.85
C GLN A 155 -8.52 43.08 -12.31
N SER A 156 -7.63 43.88 -12.88
CA SER A 156 -6.28 44.14 -12.38
C SER A 156 -6.32 44.50 -10.89
N ASP A 157 -5.74 43.66 -10.04
CA ASP A 157 -5.60 43.96 -8.62
C ASP A 157 -4.36 44.83 -8.45
N ASP A 158 -4.60 46.15 -8.45
CA ASP A 158 -3.60 47.13 -8.06
C ASP A 158 -3.31 46.96 -6.56
N GLY A 159 -2.37 46.11 -6.26
CA GLY A 159 -1.46 46.17 -5.14
C GLY A 159 -2.03 46.48 -3.73
N ILE A 160 -3.07 45.83 -3.25
CA ILE A 160 -3.38 45.88 -1.80
C ILE A 160 -2.64 44.71 -1.13
N PRO A 161 -1.60 44.97 -0.33
CA PRO A 161 -0.98 43.93 0.49
C PRO A 161 -2.03 43.36 1.46
N ALA A 162 -2.08 42.03 1.58
CA ALA A 162 -2.84 41.42 2.66
C ALA A 162 -2.35 42.03 3.99
N GLY A 163 -3.27 42.60 4.76
CA GLY A 163 -2.94 43.18 6.05
C GLY A 163 -2.27 42.15 6.97
N PRO A 164 -1.38 42.57 7.87
CA PRO A 164 -0.57 41.68 8.71
C PRO A 164 -1.36 40.80 9.69
N ASN A 165 -2.68 40.86 9.73
CA ASN A 165 -3.54 40.15 10.66
C ASN A 165 -4.45 39.05 10.05
N GLN A 166 -4.33 38.72 8.78
CA GLN A 166 -4.97 37.52 8.27
C GLN A 166 -4.04 36.33 8.51
N MET A 167 -4.19 35.69 9.67
CA MET A 167 -3.65 34.34 9.87
C MET A 167 -4.18 33.47 8.74
N ALA A 168 -3.27 32.89 7.93
CA ALA A 168 -3.64 32.00 6.84
C ALA A 168 -4.55 30.91 7.40
N SER A 169 -5.72 30.75 6.80
CA SER A 169 -6.66 29.71 7.24
C SER A 169 -5.99 28.34 7.14
N PRO A 170 -6.19 27.45 8.14
CA PRO A 170 -5.55 26.13 8.12
C PRO A 170 -5.96 25.36 6.87
N LYS A 171 -4.98 24.80 6.17
CA LYS A 171 -5.17 24.03 4.95
C LYS A 171 -5.24 22.55 5.25
N VAL A 172 -6.07 21.84 4.50
CA VAL A 172 -6.06 20.37 4.44
C VAL A 172 -5.09 19.96 3.34
N LYS A 173 -4.03 19.25 3.74
CA LYS A 173 -3.02 18.72 2.81
C LYS A 173 -3.40 17.31 2.39
N ILE A 174 -3.59 17.11 1.09
CA ILE A 174 -4.08 15.87 0.49
C ILE A 174 -3.08 15.36 -0.54
N LEU A 175 -2.75 14.07 -0.48
CA LEU A 175 -2.02 13.35 -1.52
C LEU A 175 -2.97 12.44 -2.27
N ILE A 176 -3.01 12.57 -3.59
CA ILE A 176 -3.64 11.60 -4.50
C ILE A 176 -2.52 10.82 -5.19
N ASN A 177 -2.55 9.50 -5.07
CA ASN A 177 -1.63 8.59 -5.75
C ASN A 177 -2.35 7.86 -6.89
N ASN A 178 -1.70 7.81 -8.05
CA ASN A 178 -2.25 7.18 -9.25
C ASN A 178 -1.27 6.15 -9.80
N ASN A 179 -1.80 5.11 -10.43
CA ASN A 179 -1.01 4.11 -11.12
C ASN A 179 0.03 3.39 -10.24
N ILE A 180 -0.29 3.09 -9.00
CA ILE A 180 0.51 2.10 -8.25
C ILE A 180 0.46 0.75 -8.98
N HIS A 181 -0.70 0.44 -9.58
CA HIS A 181 -0.89 -0.62 -10.56
C HIS A 181 -1.27 0.01 -11.91
N PRO A 182 -0.34 0.10 -12.86
CA PRO A 182 -0.60 0.83 -14.12
C PRO A 182 -1.66 0.22 -15.04
N GLY A 183 -2.11 -1.00 -14.75
CA GLY A 183 -3.29 -1.60 -15.37
C GLY A 183 -4.62 -1.02 -14.86
N GLU A 184 -4.59 -0.13 -13.87
CA GLU A 184 -5.71 0.50 -13.18
C GLU A 184 -5.62 2.03 -13.36
N PRO A 185 -5.76 2.56 -14.60
CA PRO A 185 -5.34 3.91 -14.92
C PRO A 185 -6.37 5.01 -14.62
N GLU A 186 -7.54 4.66 -14.09
CA GLU A 186 -8.67 5.56 -13.86
C GLU A 186 -8.25 6.84 -13.12
N GLY A 187 -7.43 6.67 -12.07
CA GLY A 187 -6.94 7.76 -11.25
C GLY A 187 -6.08 8.77 -12.03
N THR A 188 -5.27 8.32 -13.00
CA THR A 188 -4.46 9.20 -13.84
C THR A 188 -5.35 10.14 -14.65
N ASP A 189 -6.29 9.59 -15.42
CA ASP A 189 -7.16 10.38 -16.29
C ASP A 189 -8.10 11.25 -15.46
N ALA A 190 -8.69 10.72 -14.39
CA ALA A 190 -9.56 11.47 -13.49
C ALA A 190 -8.82 12.63 -12.80
N SER A 191 -7.56 12.45 -12.41
CA SER A 191 -6.75 13.53 -11.81
C SER A 191 -6.42 14.63 -12.83
N MET A 192 -6.19 14.29 -14.10
CA MET A 192 -5.99 15.28 -15.15
C MET A 192 -7.24 16.16 -15.31
N PHE A 193 -8.43 15.56 -15.31
CA PHE A 193 -9.69 16.31 -15.32
C PHE A 193 -9.82 17.19 -14.07
N LEU A 194 -9.66 16.62 -12.89
CA LEU A 194 -9.82 17.31 -11.62
C LEU A 194 -8.97 18.58 -11.53
N VAL A 195 -7.65 18.48 -11.79
CA VAL A 195 -6.76 19.64 -11.65
C VAL A 195 -6.99 20.69 -12.73
N ARG A 196 -7.39 20.28 -13.95
CA ARG A 196 -7.80 21.21 -15.00
C ARG A 196 -9.06 21.98 -14.57
N ASP A 197 -10.05 21.29 -14.04
CA ASP A 197 -11.28 21.90 -13.56
C ASP A 197 -11.03 22.88 -12.41
N LEU A 198 -10.22 22.50 -11.44
CA LEU A 198 -9.84 23.36 -10.32
C LEU A 198 -9.18 24.66 -10.81
N LEU A 199 -8.37 24.60 -11.88
CA LEU A 199 -7.65 25.76 -12.43
C LEU A 199 -8.52 26.64 -13.34
N PHE A 200 -9.35 26.06 -14.19
CA PHE A 200 -10.16 26.82 -15.15
C PHE A 200 -11.48 27.31 -14.58
N PHE A 201 -12.03 26.61 -13.61
CA PHE A 201 -13.35 26.86 -13.03
C PHE A 201 -13.28 27.11 -11.52
N GLY A 202 -12.24 27.79 -11.05
CA GLY A 202 -11.97 28.05 -9.63
C GLY A 202 -13.14 28.71 -8.87
N GLN A 203 -13.99 29.48 -9.57
CA GLN A 203 -15.18 30.08 -8.99
C GLN A 203 -16.21 29.07 -8.43
N TYR A 204 -16.19 27.81 -8.91
CA TYR A 204 -17.04 26.75 -8.35
C TYR A 204 -16.44 26.13 -7.11
N TRP A 205 -15.15 26.31 -6.93
CA TRP A 205 -14.36 25.72 -5.87
C TRP A 205 -14.00 26.72 -4.76
N GLN A 206 -14.69 27.87 -4.70
CA GLN A 206 -14.40 28.95 -3.73
C GLN A 206 -14.40 28.50 -2.26
N GLN A 207 -15.23 27.50 -1.92
CA GLN A 207 -15.28 26.95 -0.59
C GLN A 207 -14.23 25.84 -0.32
N THR A 208 -13.52 25.40 -1.35
CA THR A 208 -12.53 24.31 -1.28
C THR A 208 -11.11 24.82 -1.48
N LEU A 209 -10.87 25.54 -2.57
CA LEU A 209 -9.51 25.94 -2.98
C LEU A 209 -8.71 26.74 -1.96
N PRO A 210 -9.27 27.72 -1.25
CA PRO A 210 -8.51 28.50 -0.27
C PRO A 210 -7.96 27.65 0.89
N TYR A 211 -8.57 26.50 1.12
CA TYR A 211 -8.29 25.60 2.24
C TYR A 211 -7.62 24.30 1.82
N LEU A 212 -7.24 24.18 0.55
CA LEU A 212 -6.67 22.98 -0.04
C LEU A 212 -5.19 23.15 -0.35
N GLU A 213 -4.40 22.18 0.03
CA GLU A 213 -3.07 21.92 -0.53
C GLU A 213 -3.12 20.52 -1.16
N LEU A 214 -3.16 20.45 -2.48
CA LEU A 214 -3.32 19.20 -3.21
C LEU A 214 -2.03 18.82 -3.93
N HIS A 215 -1.55 17.62 -3.63
CA HIS A 215 -0.47 16.97 -4.36
C HIS A 215 -0.99 15.76 -5.10
N VAL A 216 -0.70 15.64 -6.39
CA VAL A 216 -1.09 14.53 -7.23
C VAL A 216 0.16 13.84 -7.77
N VAL A 217 0.41 12.61 -7.38
CA VAL A 217 1.38 11.75 -8.05
C VAL A 217 0.79 11.38 -9.40
N CYS A 218 1.39 11.90 -10.48
CA CYS A 218 0.82 11.80 -11.84
C CYS A 218 0.68 10.32 -12.25
N GLN A 219 1.77 9.57 -12.13
CA GLN A 219 1.83 8.11 -12.34
C GLN A 219 2.97 7.58 -11.46
N TYR A 220 2.64 6.81 -10.42
CA TYR A 220 3.61 6.36 -9.43
C TYR A 220 4.51 5.23 -9.94
N ASN A 221 3.92 4.15 -10.45
CA ASN A 221 4.66 3.05 -11.06
C ASN A 221 4.97 3.40 -12.52
N VAL A 222 5.92 4.32 -12.72
CA VAL A 222 6.34 4.75 -14.05
C VAL A 222 6.86 3.59 -14.90
N ASP A 223 7.50 2.62 -14.26
CA ASP A 223 8.11 1.46 -14.89
C ASP A 223 7.05 0.55 -15.53
N GLY A 224 6.04 0.17 -14.76
CA GLY A 224 4.90 -0.60 -15.23
C GLY A 224 4.03 0.18 -16.22
N THR A 225 3.97 1.52 -16.08
CA THR A 225 3.28 2.39 -17.03
C THR A 225 3.95 2.37 -18.42
N LEU A 226 5.26 2.25 -18.49
CA LEU A 226 6.00 2.10 -19.74
C LEU A 226 5.80 0.73 -20.40
N ASN A 227 5.46 -0.29 -19.63
CA ASN A 227 5.20 -1.66 -20.11
C ASN A 227 3.73 -1.82 -20.50
N ARG A 228 3.29 -1.09 -21.56
CA ARG A 228 1.89 -1.09 -22.03
C ARG A 228 1.55 -2.33 -22.81
N ASN A 229 0.31 -2.78 -22.65
CA ASN A 229 -0.28 -3.89 -23.39
C ASN A 229 -1.81 -3.86 -23.29
N ALA A 230 -2.48 -4.75 -24.05
CA ALA A 230 -3.95 -4.85 -24.09
C ALA A 230 -4.48 -6.15 -23.42
N HIS A 231 -3.64 -6.94 -22.77
CA HIS A 231 -4.00 -8.33 -22.41
C HIS A 231 -3.59 -8.79 -21.01
N SER A 232 -2.79 -8.06 -20.27
CA SER A 232 -2.31 -8.48 -18.94
C SER A 232 -3.42 -8.53 -17.87
N ARG A 233 -4.59 -7.92 -18.13
CA ARG A 233 -5.76 -7.96 -17.24
C ARG A 233 -6.94 -8.60 -17.96
N ALA A 234 -6.97 -9.92 -17.92
CA ALA A 234 -7.89 -10.76 -18.71
C ALA A 234 -9.39 -10.44 -18.51
N ASN A 235 -9.79 -9.97 -17.32
CA ASN A 235 -11.19 -9.71 -16.96
C ASN A 235 -11.60 -8.25 -17.13
N GLN A 236 -10.66 -7.34 -17.44
CA GLN A 236 -10.91 -5.92 -17.38
C GLN A 236 -11.56 -5.38 -18.67
N ASN A 237 -12.63 -4.61 -18.52
CA ASN A 237 -13.34 -3.96 -19.62
C ASN A 237 -12.71 -2.60 -19.97
N GLY A 238 -11.64 -2.64 -20.78
CA GLY A 238 -10.88 -1.45 -21.18
C GLY A 238 -9.96 -0.87 -20.07
N PRO A 239 -9.21 0.16 -20.41
CA PRO A 239 -9.06 0.81 -21.72
C PRO A 239 -8.40 -0.10 -22.78
N VAL A 240 -8.24 0.43 -24.01
CA VAL A 240 -7.65 -0.32 -25.15
C VAL A 240 -6.24 -0.82 -24.82
N GLU A 241 -5.44 0.02 -24.18
CA GLU A 241 -4.12 -0.31 -23.67
C GLU A 241 -3.90 0.27 -22.27
N TYR A 242 -3.14 -0.42 -21.47
CA TYR A 242 -2.82 -0.04 -20.09
C TYR A 242 -1.44 -0.58 -19.70
N GLY A 243 -0.88 -0.15 -18.57
CA GLY A 243 0.41 -0.61 -18.10
C GLY A 243 0.34 -1.96 -17.36
N PHE A 244 1.51 -2.45 -16.94
CA PHE A 244 1.68 -3.69 -16.21
C PHE A 244 1.77 -3.45 -14.70
N ARG A 245 1.29 -4.39 -13.88
CA ARG A 245 1.22 -4.27 -12.42
C ARG A 245 2.59 -4.11 -11.76
N GLY A 246 3.55 -4.95 -12.15
CA GLY A 246 4.90 -4.94 -11.59
C GLY A 246 5.74 -3.77 -12.10
N ASN A 247 6.68 -3.30 -11.27
CA ASN A 247 7.69 -2.32 -11.68
C ASN A 247 8.81 -2.99 -12.51
N ALA A 248 9.92 -2.27 -12.79
CA ALA A 248 11.04 -2.80 -13.56
C ALA A 248 11.76 -3.99 -12.89
N GLN A 249 11.64 -4.16 -11.58
CA GLN A 249 12.13 -5.32 -10.82
C GLN A 249 11.04 -6.41 -10.63
N ASN A 250 9.88 -6.27 -11.28
CA ASN A 250 8.72 -7.13 -11.11
C ASN A 250 8.16 -7.13 -9.66
N LEU A 251 8.27 -6.01 -8.95
CA LEU A 251 7.71 -5.81 -7.62
C LEU A 251 6.33 -5.17 -7.71
N ASP A 252 5.41 -5.61 -6.85
CA ASP A 252 4.17 -4.91 -6.57
C ASP A 252 4.44 -3.75 -5.61
N LEU A 253 4.35 -2.51 -6.10
CA LEU A 253 4.64 -1.32 -5.30
C LEU A 253 3.64 -1.13 -4.14
N ASN A 254 2.44 -1.73 -4.23
CA ASN A 254 1.49 -1.78 -3.11
C ASN A 254 1.81 -2.91 -2.09
N ARG A 255 3.07 -3.37 -2.07
CA ARG A 255 3.67 -4.28 -1.09
C ARG A 255 5.02 -3.75 -0.59
N ASP A 256 5.44 -2.56 -1.06
CA ASP A 256 6.82 -2.09 -0.90
C ASP A 256 6.99 -0.91 0.08
N PHE A 257 5.92 -0.41 0.70
CA PHE A 257 5.99 0.78 1.57
C PHE A 257 6.90 0.61 2.79
N ILE A 258 6.94 -0.57 3.41
CA ILE A 258 7.79 -0.83 4.59
C ILE A 258 9.21 -1.24 4.17
N LYS A 259 9.32 -2.22 3.27
CA LYS A 259 10.63 -2.78 2.90
C LYS A 259 11.45 -1.83 2.02
N MET A 260 10.78 -0.97 1.23
CA MET A 260 11.38 0.06 0.36
C MET A 260 12.52 -0.47 -0.52
N ASP A 261 12.31 -1.59 -1.18
CA ASP A 261 13.30 -2.19 -2.08
C ASP A 261 13.46 -1.36 -3.35
N SER A 262 12.34 -0.90 -3.93
CA SER A 262 12.32 -0.10 -5.15
C SER A 262 12.75 1.36 -4.91
N ARG A 263 13.24 2.00 -5.97
CA ARG A 263 13.45 3.46 -5.98
C ARG A 263 12.13 4.21 -5.88
N ASN A 264 11.07 3.66 -6.49
CA ASN A 264 9.71 4.18 -6.43
C ASN A 264 9.25 4.35 -4.97
N ALA A 265 9.32 3.28 -4.16
CA ALA A 265 8.93 3.33 -2.76
C ALA A 265 9.78 4.31 -1.94
N LYS A 266 11.10 4.33 -2.17
CA LYS A 266 12.01 5.29 -1.51
C LYS A 266 11.63 6.74 -1.81
N ALA A 267 11.20 7.05 -3.02
CA ALA A 267 10.80 8.39 -3.43
C ALA A 267 9.46 8.80 -2.80
N LEU A 268 8.43 7.94 -2.89
CA LEU A 268 7.10 8.26 -2.36
C LEU A 268 7.09 8.33 -0.83
N VAL A 269 7.77 7.42 -0.15
CA VAL A 269 7.89 7.44 1.31
C VAL A 269 8.59 8.71 1.79
N ALA A 270 9.68 9.14 1.11
CA ALA A 270 10.36 10.39 1.43
C ALA A 270 9.44 11.62 1.25
N LEU A 271 8.63 11.64 0.18
CA LEU A 271 7.62 12.69 -0.02
C LEU A 271 6.61 12.70 1.12
N MET A 272 6.02 11.55 1.46
CA MET A 272 5.02 11.44 2.52
C MET A 272 5.58 11.88 3.87
N ALA A 273 6.80 11.50 4.20
CA ALA A 273 7.49 11.87 5.43
C ALA A 273 7.79 13.38 5.53
N SER A 274 8.18 14.02 4.42
CA SER A 274 8.51 15.45 4.39
C SER A 274 7.27 16.34 4.42
N GLU A 275 6.21 15.96 3.73
CA GLU A 275 5.01 16.78 3.54
C GLU A 275 3.95 16.60 4.64
N LYS A 276 3.92 15.45 5.31
CA LYS A 276 2.99 15.13 6.42
C LYS A 276 1.52 15.40 6.06
N TYR A 277 0.98 14.60 5.16
CA TYR A 277 -0.40 14.74 4.68
C TYR A 277 -1.43 14.44 5.76
N HIS A 278 -2.54 15.15 5.74
CA HIS A 278 -3.72 14.83 6.55
C HIS A 278 -4.48 13.63 5.96
N LEU A 279 -4.57 13.62 4.62
CA LEU A 279 -5.36 12.66 3.86
C LEU A 279 -4.54 12.11 2.68
N PHE A 280 -4.79 10.86 2.38
CA PHE A 280 -4.18 10.13 1.28
C PHE A 280 -5.25 9.36 0.51
N VAL A 281 -5.22 9.45 -0.82
CA VAL A 281 -6.10 8.67 -1.72
C VAL A 281 -5.22 7.85 -2.64
N ASP A 282 -5.48 6.55 -2.73
CA ASP A 282 -4.85 5.64 -3.68
C ASP A 282 -5.90 5.06 -4.62
N ASN A 283 -5.74 5.29 -5.93
CA ASN A 283 -6.73 4.92 -6.94
C ASN A 283 -6.42 3.55 -7.54
N HIS A 284 -7.43 2.65 -7.50
CA HIS A 284 -7.37 1.26 -7.92
C HIS A 284 -8.56 0.81 -8.74
N THR A 285 -8.49 -0.45 -9.22
CA THR A 285 -9.57 -1.15 -9.88
C THR A 285 -9.58 -2.61 -9.45
N SER A 286 -10.67 -3.02 -8.79
CA SER A 286 -10.85 -4.35 -8.22
C SER A 286 -11.30 -5.40 -9.23
N ASN A 287 -10.96 -6.64 -8.93
CA ASN A 287 -11.53 -7.86 -9.53
C ASN A 287 -12.49 -8.52 -8.53
N GLY A 288 -13.14 -9.60 -8.88
CA GLY A 288 -13.91 -10.43 -7.96
C GLY A 288 -15.36 -10.64 -8.38
N ALA A 289 -16.26 -10.70 -7.39
CA ALA A 289 -17.69 -10.90 -7.59
C ALA A 289 -18.31 -9.80 -8.45
N ASP A 290 -19.30 -10.13 -9.30
CA ASP A 290 -20.04 -9.11 -10.02
C ASP A 290 -21.18 -8.54 -9.16
N TYR A 291 -21.34 -7.22 -9.24
CA TYR A 291 -22.33 -6.43 -8.51
C TYR A 291 -22.68 -5.14 -9.28
N GLN A 292 -23.70 -4.40 -8.83
CA GLN A 292 -24.19 -3.24 -9.57
C GLN A 292 -23.33 -1.98 -9.41
N TYR A 293 -22.52 -1.87 -8.38
CA TYR A 293 -21.70 -0.68 -8.14
C TYR A 293 -20.58 -0.56 -9.18
N VAL A 294 -20.32 0.66 -9.65
CA VAL A 294 -19.11 1.02 -10.39
C VAL A 294 -17.98 1.34 -9.44
N LEU A 295 -18.32 1.96 -8.31
CA LEU A 295 -17.41 2.49 -7.31
C LEU A 295 -17.59 1.77 -5.98
N THR A 296 -16.53 1.16 -5.50
CA THR A 296 -16.36 0.75 -4.11
C THR A 296 -15.13 1.40 -3.53
N TYR A 297 -15.00 1.44 -2.23
CA TYR A 297 -13.79 1.93 -1.58
C TYR A 297 -13.70 1.42 -0.14
N PHE A 298 -12.54 1.53 0.43
CA PHE A 298 -12.33 1.39 1.87
C PHE A 298 -11.39 2.49 2.36
N HIS A 299 -11.41 2.72 3.64
CA HIS A 299 -10.57 3.69 4.33
C HIS A 299 -9.72 3.04 5.39
N THR A 300 -8.71 3.74 5.86
CA THR A 300 -7.93 3.34 7.04
C THR A 300 -8.86 2.92 8.17
N ARG A 301 -8.62 1.74 8.72
CA ARG A 301 -9.42 1.22 9.83
C ARG A 301 -9.26 2.09 11.08
N PRO A 302 -10.36 2.40 11.80
CA PRO A 302 -10.31 3.19 13.04
C PRO A 302 -9.31 2.65 14.07
N GLU A 303 -9.19 1.32 14.15
CA GLU A 303 -8.30 0.60 15.08
C GLU A 303 -6.80 0.89 14.82
N LYS A 304 -6.46 1.39 13.63
CA LYS A 304 -5.09 1.75 13.22
C LYS A 304 -4.74 3.21 13.43
N LEU A 305 -5.70 4.05 13.74
CA LEU A 305 -5.51 5.48 13.93
C LEU A 305 -5.33 5.82 15.40
N MET A 306 -4.74 6.98 15.68
CA MET A 306 -4.83 7.60 16.99
C MET A 306 -6.29 7.90 17.31
N PRO A 307 -6.75 7.67 18.56
CA PRO A 307 -8.15 7.92 18.95
C PRO A 307 -8.63 9.33 18.61
N GLU A 308 -7.73 10.33 18.67
CA GLU A 308 -8.03 11.73 18.38
C GLU A 308 -8.37 11.99 16.90
N ILE A 309 -7.91 11.12 15.99
CA ILE A 309 -8.12 11.24 14.53
C ILE A 309 -9.39 10.51 14.07
N VAL A 310 -9.84 9.50 14.82
CA VAL A 310 -11.02 8.70 14.46
C VAL A 310 -12.28 9.55 14.19
N PRO A 311 -12.60 10.60 14.97
CA PRO A 311 -13.75 11.47 14.67
C PRO A 311 -13.67 12.14 13.30
N ASN A 312 -12.47 12.51 12.84
CA ASN A 312 -12.27 13.11 11.52
C ASN A 312 -12.61 12.09 10.41
N LEU A 313 -12.14 10.86 10.57
CA LEU A 313 -12.46 9.77 9.63
C LEU A 313 -13.97 9.54 9.54
N LEU A 314 -14.67 9.40 10.68
CA LEU A 314 -16.09 9.11 10.70
C LEU A 314 -16.92 10.25 10.10
N GLN A 315 -16.55 11.49 10.35
CA GLN A 315 -17.22 12.66 9.77
C GLN A 315 -16.98 12.74 8.26
N LEU A 316 -15.74 12.52 7.82
CA LEU A 316 -15.39 12.52 6.39
C LEU A 316 -16.16 11.41 5.66
N GLU A 317 -16.20 10.22 6.21
CA GLU A 317 -16.90 9.07 5.64
C GLU A 317 -18.40 9.32 5.49
N THR A 318 -19.03 9.86 6.53
CA THR A 318 -20.46 10.19 6.50
C THR A 318 -20.76 11.24 5.43
N GLY A 319 -19.96 12.31 5.37
CA GLY A 319 -20.12 13.37 4.37
C GLY A 319 -19.91 12.87 2.95
N LEU A 320 -18.89 12.06 2.74
CA LEU A 320 -18.54 11.51 1.43
C LEU A 320 -19.64 10.60 0.88
N LYS A 321 -20.14 9.65 1.68
CA LYS A 321 -21.26 8.79 1.30
C LYS A 321 -22.49 9.59 0.90
N HIS A 322 -22.83 10.59 1.70
CA HIS A 322 -23.97 11.47 1.40
C HIS A 322 -23.81 12.22 0.08
N GLN A 323 -22.63 12.80 -0.19
CA GLN A 323 -22.39 13.56 -1.40
C GLN A 323 -22.35 12.66 -2.66
N LEU A 324 -21.71 11.49 -2.58
CA LEU A 324 -21.69 10.53 -3.69
C LEU A 324 -23.09 10.03 -4.05
N ALA A 325 -23.93 9.74 -3.05
CA ALA A 325 -25.31 9.33 -3.26
C ALA A 325 -26.12 10.43 -3.96
N ARG A 326 -25.91 11.70 -3.62
CA ARG A 326 -26.57 12.85 -4.28
C ARG A 326 -26.16 13.05 -5.72
N GLN A 327 -25.00 12.51 -6.12
CA GLN A 327 -24.48 12.59 -7.48
C GLN A 327 -24.79 11.34 -8.31
N ASP A 328 -25.71 10.50 -7.86
CA ASP A 328 -26.06 9.21 -8.46
C ASP A 328 -24.87 8.23 -8.58
N TRP A 329 -23.89 8.32 -7.69
CA TRP A 329 -22.81 7.36 -7.53
C TRP A 329 -23.02 6.53 -6.26
N PRO A 330 -23.89 5.51 -6.29
CA PRO A 330 -24.03 4.62 -5.12
C PRO A 330 -22.73 3.86 -4.87
N THR A 331 -22.38 3.71 -3.61
CA THR A 331 -21.14 3.04 -3.20
C THR A 331 -21.41 1.90 -2.23
N ALA A 332 -20.51 0.94 -2.20
CA ALA A 332 -20.42 -0.08 -1.16
C ALA A 332 -18.99 -0.11 -0.60
N PRO A 333 -18.77 -0.69 0.59
CA PRO A 333 -17.44 -1.07 1.01
C PRO A 333 -16.78 -1.98 -0.03
N TYR A 334 -15.44 -1.96 -0.11
CA TYR A 334 -14.68 -2.91 -0.93
C TYR A 334 -15.16 -4.34 -0.69
N VAL A 335 -15.41 -5.08 -1.78
CA VAL A 335 -16.14 -6.34 -1.73
C VAL A 335 -15.19 -7.52 -1.55
N GLU A 336 -14.93 -7.85 -0.28
CA GLU A 336 -14.33 -9.12 0.11
C GLU A 336 -15.41 -10.01 0.73
N THR A 337 -15.57 -11.22 0.24
CA THR A 337 -16.66 -12.12 0.63
C THR A 337 -16.21 -13.17 1.64
N ILE A 338 -17.09 -13.51 2.61
CA ILE A 338 -16.81 -14.57 3.58
C ILE A 338 -16.67 -15.94 2.89
N LYS A 339 -17.45 -16.16 1.84
CA LYS A 339 -17.37 -17.34 0.96
C LYS A 339 -17.19 -16.88 -0.48
N THR A 340 -17.92 -17.45 -1.42
CA THR A 340 -17.75 -17.24 -2.85
C THR A 340 -18.51 -16.02 -3.39
N VAL A 341 -19.63 -15.65 -2.75
CA VAL A 341 -20.58 -14.64 -3.26
C VAL A 341 -20.96 -13.63 -2.18
N PRO A 342 -21.35 -12.40 -2.54
CA PRO A 342 -21.72 -11.34 -1.59
C PRO A 342 -22.83 -11.72 -0.62
N ASP A 343 -23.77 -12.56 -1.02
CA ASP A 343 -24.85 -13.09 -0.18
C ASP A 343 -24.35 -13.82 1.07
N SER A 344 -23.14 -14.37 1.02
CA SER A 344 -22.51 -15.06 2.16
C SER A 344 -22.07 -14.11 3.28
N GLY A 345 -22.06 -12.83 3.00
CA GLY A 345 -21.53 -11.77 3.85
C GLY A 345 -20.22 -11.20 3.31
N LEU A 346 -19.98 -9.94 3.65
CA LEU A 346 -18.76 -9.21 3.32
C LEU A 346 -17.92 -9.01 4.57
N PHE A 347 -16.62 -8.80 4.39
CA PHE A 347 -15.76 -8.36 5.49
C PHE A 347 -14.85 -7.20 5.07
N ALA A 348 -14.52 -6.36 6.05
CA ALA A 348 -13.61 -5.23 5.84
C ALA A 348 -12.18 -5.73 5.61
N PHE A 349 -11.53 -5.21 4.59
CA PHE A 349 -10.13 -5.54 4.31
C PHE A 349 -9.21 -4.94 5.38
N TRP A 350 -8.23 -5.72 5.85
CA TRP A 350 -7.23 -5.30 6.82
C TRP A 350 -5.90 -5.04 6.12
N GLU A 351 -5.66 -3.80 5.70
CA GLU A 351 -4.35 -3.44 5.16
C GLU A 351 -3.29 -3.34 6.25
N SER A 352 -2.21 -4.10 6.10
CA SER A 352 -1.03 -3.94 6.94
C SER A 352 -0.12 -2.83 6.41
N GLY A 353 0.98 -2.54 7.10
CA GLY A 353 1.89 -1.44 6.75
C GLY A 353 2.55 -1.55 5.37
N ARG A 354 2.60 -2.75 4.77
CA ARG A 354 3.14 -2.94 3.41
C ARG A 354 2.28 -2.32 2.32
N TYR A 355 1.00 -2.07 2.58
CA TYR A 355 0.03 -1.47 1.67
C TYR A 355 -0.07 0.05 1.86
N ALA A 356 -0.56 0.75 0.84
CA ALA A 356 -0.64 2.20 0.78
C ALA A 356 -1.38 2.84 1.97
N THR A 357 -2.66 2.50 2.20
CA THR A 357 -3.45 3.10 3.29
C THR A 357 -3.04 2.56 4.66
N GLY A 358 -2.58 1.31 4.72
CA GLY A 358 -1.99 0.75 5.94
C GLY A 358 -0.72 1.48 6.37
N PHE A 359 0.14 1.83 5.41
CA PHE A 359 1.33 2.66 5.65
C PHE A 359 0.96 4.09 6.08
N ALA A 360 0.01 4.72 5.38
CA ALA A 360 -0.47 6.05 5.73
C ALA A 360 -0.95 6.13 7.19
N ALA A 361 -1.65 5.08 7.67
CA ALA A 361 -2.10 4.97 9.05
C ALA A 361 -0.96 4.96 10.07
N LEU A 362 0.18 4.34 9.74
CA LEU A 362 1.36 4.33 10.63
C LEU A 362 1.94 5.74 10.84
N HIS A 363 1.66 6.66 9.92
CA HIS A 363 2.04 8.07 9.98
C HIS A 363 0.86 9.00 10.37
N ASN A 364 -0.20 8.44 10.94
CA ASN A 364 -1.40 9.18 11.37
C ASN A 364 -2.10 9.94 10.23
N THR A 365 -1.96 9.48 9.00
CA THR A 365 -2.65 9.97 7.81
C THR A 365 -3.88 9.09 7.55
N ILE A 366 -5.04 9.70 7.35
CA ILE A 366 -6.24 8.97 6.95
C ILE A 366 -6.13 8.62 5.48
N GLY A 367 -6.09 7.33 5.16
CA GLY A 367 -6.00 6.83 3.80
C GLY A 367 -7.35 6.33 3.28
N TYR A 368 -7.57 6.51 1.99
CA TYR A 368 -8.68 5.93 1.22
C TYR A 368 -8.12 5.18 0.02
N THR A 369 -8.57 3.94 -0.17
CA THR A 369 -8.33 3.17 -1.39
C THR A 369 -9.63 3.14 -2.18
N VAL A 370 -9.59 3.75 -3.36
CA VAL A 370 -10.73 3.80 -4.29
C VAL A 370 -10.63 2.58 -5.21
N GLU A 371 -11.70 1.83 -5.30
CA GLU A 371 -11.74 0.56 -6.03
C GLU A 371 -12.91 0.57 -7.01
N THR A 372 -12.65 0.92 -8.26
CA THR A 372 -13.65 0.77 -9.31
C THR A 372 -13.71 -0.68 -9.80
N HIS A 373 -14.87 -1.13 -10.31
CA HIS A 373 -15.02 -2.53 -10.66
C HIS A 373 -14.60 -2.81 -12.11
N MET A 374 -13.61 -3.70 -12.31
CA MET A 374 -13.00 -3.95 -13.63
C MET A 374 -13.99 -4.45 -14.71
N LEU A 375 -15.12 -5.06 -14.36
CA LEU A 375 -16.13 -5.50 -15.31
C LEU A 375 -16.96 -4.34 -15.90
N LYS A 376 -16.94 -3.17 -15.26
CA LYS A 376 -17.61 -1.97 -15.77
C LYS A 376 -16.76 -1.28 -16.85
N PRO A 377 -17.37 -0.58 -17.82
CA PRO A 377 -16.63 0.14 -18.84
C PRO A 377 -15.61 1.14 -18.28
N PHE A 378 -14.44 1.26 -18.90
CA PHE A 378 -13.37 2.17 -18.45
C PHE A 378 -13.85 3.60 -18.28
N SER A 379 -14.69 4.10 -19.20
CA SER A 379 -15.25 5.44 -19.12
C SER A 379 -16.09 5.67 -17.88
N GLN A 380 -16.90 4.69 -17.47
CA GLN A 380 -17.69 4.78 -16.24
C GLN A 380 -16.79 4.74 -14.99
N ARG A 381 -15.76 3.89 -14.98
CA ARG A 381 -14.82 3.78 -13.88
C ARG A 381 -14.05 5.08 -13.67
N MET A 382 -13.55 5.69 -14.75
CA MET A 382 -12.85 6.98 -14.71
C MET A 382 -13.74 8.10 -14.16
N LEU A 383 -15.00 8.18 -14.61
CA LEU A 383 -15.93 9.19 -14.12
C LEU A 383 -16.35 8.98 -12.67
N ALA A 384 -16.48 7.73 -12.23
CA ALA A 384 -16.75 7.40 -10.83
C ALA A 384 -15.57 7.80 -9.93
N THR A 385 -14.34 7.57 -10.38
CA THR A 385 -13.11 8.02 -9.69
C THR A 385 -13.04 9.54 -9.62
N LEU A 386 -13.36 10.23 -10.69
CA LEU A 386 -13.43 11.71 -10.71
C LEU A 386 -14.47 12.21 -9.69
N ALA A 387 -15.68 11.68 -9.73
CA ALA A 387 -16.76 12.05 -8.81
C ALA A 387 -16.34 11.80 -7.34
N PHE A 388 -15.68 10.67 -7.06
CA PHE A 388 -15.14 10.40 -5.74
C PHE A 388 -14.17 11.50 -5.30
N MET A 389 -13.17 11.82 -6.13
CA MET A 389 -12.16 12.82 -5.79
C MET A 389 -12.76 14.22 -5.61
N GLU A 390 -13.70 14.64 -6.47
CA GLU A 390 -14.39 15.92 -6.33
C GLU A 390 -15.14 16.03 -4.99
N GLN A 391 -15.92 15.01 -4.64
CA GLN A 391 -16.66 15.01 -3.38
C GLN A 391 -15.73 14.87 -2.17
N PHE A 392 -14.65 14.10 -2.31
CA PHE A 392 -13.64 13.96 -1.28
C PHE A 392 -12.97 15.31 -0.95
N LEU A 393 -12.56 16.08 -1.96
CA LEU A 393 -12.00 17.43 -1.75
C LEU A 393 -13.03 18.37 -1.09
N THR A 394 -14.26 18.36 -1.56
CA THR A 394 -15.34 19.23 -1.04
C THR A 394 -15.62 18.95 0.44
N VAL A 395 -15.75 17.67 0.81
CA VAL A 395 -16.04 17.30 2.21
C VAL A 395 -14.83 17.56 3.11
N SER A 396 -13.62 17.20 2.62
CA SER A 396 -12.38 17.33 3.38
C SER A 396 -12.06 18.76 3.78
N THR A 397 -12.45 19.75 2.97
CA THR A 397 -12.19 21.17 3.21
C THR A 397 -13.34 21.89 3.91
N SER A 398 -14.37 21.17 4.39
CA SER A 398 -15.44 21.75 5.18
C SER A 398 -14.94 22.37 6.50
N ASP A 399 -15.59 23.43 6.96
CA ASP A 399 -15.18 24.20 8.16
C ASP A 399 -14.99 23.31 9.38
N SER A 400 -15.90 22.37 9.61
CA SER A 400 -15.86 21.48 10.76
C SER A 400 -14.67 20.51 10.72
N LEU A 401 -14.36 19.93 9.54
CA LEU A 401 -13.22 19.04 9.39
C LEU A 401 -11.89 19.79 9.49
N ARG A 402 -11.79 20.97 8.89
CA ARG A 402 -10.59 21.83 9.01
C ARG A 402 -10.28 22.17 10.46
N ALA A 403 -11.30 22.58 11.19
CA ALA A 403 -11.15 22.89 12.63
C ALA A 403 -10.70 21.67 13.45
N GLN A 404 -11.18 20.47 13.09
CA GLN A 404 -10.77 19.25 13.76
C GLN A 404 -9.33 18.84 13.40
N PHE A 405 -8.92 18.93 12.13
CA PHE A 405 -7.54 18.66 11.73
C PHE A 405 -6.56 19.57 12.45
N GLU A 406 -6.86 20.88 12.54
CA GLU A 406 -6.03 21.84 13.27
C GLU A 406 -5.96 21.52 14.76
N LYS A 407 -7.10 21.24 15.39
CA LYS A 407 -7.15 20.84 16.80
C LYS A 407 -6.31 19.60 17.09
N ASN A 408 -6.35 18.60 16.20
CA ASN A 408 -5.59 17.37 16.37
C ASN A 408 -4.09 17.59 16.14
N ARG A 409 -3.72 18.45 15.19
CA ARG A 409 -2.34 18.87 14.99
C ARG A 409 -1.77 19.52 16.26
N MET A 410 -2.51 20.42 16.89
CA MET A 410 -2.10 21.07 18.13
C MET A 410 -1.99 20.10 19.31
N LYS A 411 -2.92 19.15 19.45
CA LYS A 411 -2.89 18.16 20.54
C LYS A 411 -1.71 17.21 20.45
N GLY A 412 -1.34 16.75 19.24
CA GLY A 412 -0.17 15.89 19.03
C GLY A 412 1.15 16.54 19.47
N TRP A 413 1.22 17.88 19.48
CA TRP A 413 2.40 18.63 19.92
C TRP A 413 2.52 18.77 21.46
N VAL A 414 1.41 18.65 22.19
CA VAL A 414 1.37 18.91 23.63
C VAL A 414 1.74 17.68 24.48
N ARG A 415 1.63 16.47 23.95
CA ARG A 415 2.03 15.26 24.69
C ARG A 415 3.55 15.15 24.76
N ARG A 416 4.13 15.53 25.90
CA ARG A 416 5.57 15.34 26.16
C ARG A 416 5.88 13.86 26.40
N VAL A 417 6.97 13.39 25.78
CA VAL A 417 7.45 12.00 25.87
C VAL A 417 7.68 11.56 27.34
N ALA A 418 8.08 12.51 28.23
CA ALA A 418 8.37 12.22 29.63
C ALA A 418 7.13 11.84 30.49
N ASP A 419 5.93 12.27 30.05
CA ASP A 419 4.70 12.12 30.83
C ASP A 419 3.79 11.00 30.31
N GLN A 420 4.26 10.18 29.35
CA GLN A 420 3.44 9.09 28.85
C GLN A 420 3.42 7.92 29.84
N PRO A 421 2.21 7.49 30.27
CA PRO A 421 2.10 6.27 31.05
C PRO A 421 2.53 5.07 30.22
N ILE A 422 2.99 4.02 30.88
CA ILE A 422 3.23 2.73 30.23
C ILE A 422 1.94 2.29 29.54
N HIS A 423 2.03 2.05 28.24
CA HIS A 423 0.89 1.59 27.45
C HIS A 423 1.31 0.50 26.47
N TYR A 424 0.32 -0.17 25.91
CA TYR A 424 0.51 -1.27 24.97
C TYR A 424 -0.12 -0.87 23.63
N LEU A 425 0.59 -1.17 22.54
CA LEU A 425 0.04 -1.04 21.18
C LEU A 425 -0.20 -2.44 20.60
N PRO A 426 -1.39 -2.67 20.02
CA PRO A 426 -1.66 -3.88 19.26
C PRO A 426 -0.77 -3.98 18.02
N ILE A 427 -0.20 -5.15 17.79
CA ILE A 427 0.62 -5.47 16.60
C ILE A 427 -0.01 -6.55 15.71
N ALA A 428 -1.03 -7.23 16.21
CA ALA A 428 -1.81 -8.20 15.45
C ALA A 428 -3.29 -8.08 15.80
N HIS A 429 -4.14 -8.32 14.81
CA HIS A 429 -5.60 -8.29 14.95
C HIS A 429 -6.22 -9.46 14.18
N THR A 430 -7.40 -9.84 14.57
CA THR A 430 -8.24 -10.80 13.83
C THR A 430 -9.65 -10.24 13.63
N LEU A 431 -10.31 -10.67 12.55
CA LEU A 431 -11.69 -10.32 12.28
C LEU A 431 -12.61 -10.99 13.33
N ASP A 432 -13.47 -10.21 13.96
CA ASP A 432 -14.49 -10.72 14.86
C ASP A 432 -15.75 -11.14 14.07
N LEU A 433 -15.89 -12.43 13.84
CA LEU A 433 -17.06 -12.98 13.13
C LEU A 433 -18.34 -13.03 13.98
N LYS A 434 -18.30 -12.60 15.25
CA LYS A 434 -19.47 -12.52 16.12
C LYS A 434 -20.22 -11.20 15.96
N GLN A 435 -19.55 -10.16 15.47
CA GLN A 435 -20.11 -8.83 15.28
C GLN A 435 -20.16 -8.47 13.79
N HIS A 436 -21.30 -7.94 13.36
CA HIS A 436 -21.49 -7.47 11.99
C HIS A 436 -22.56 -6.37 11.94
N GLU A 437 -22.49 -5.57 10.92
CA GLU A 437 -23.55 -4.64 10.54
C GLU A 437 -24.37 -5.24 9.39
N MET A 438 -25.65 -4.87 9.28
CA MET A 438 -26.43 -5.14 8.09
C MET A 438 -26.36 -3.92 7.18
N ILE A 439 -25.80 -4.08 6.00
CA ILE A 439 -25.69 -2.99 5.02
C ILE A 439 -26.57 -3.29 3.80
N PRO A 440 -27.24 -2.29 3.20
CA PRO A 440 -27.89 -2.48 1.92
C PRO A 440 -26.85 -2.76 0.84
N PHE A 441 -27.05 -3.81 0.06
CA PHE A 441 -26.14 -4.19 -1.00
C PHE A 441 -26.91 -4.49 -2.29
N LYS A 442 -26.35 -4.02 -3.41
CA LYS A 442 -26.91 -4.19 -4.75
C LYS A 442 -26.08 -5.20 -5.52
N GLY A 443 -26.56 -6.41 -5.65
CA GLY A 443 -25.92 -7.52 -6.33
C GLY A 443 -26.72 -8.01 -7.54
N PHE A 444 -26.29 -9.18 -8.04
CA PHE A 444 -26.96 -9.92 -9.11
C PHE A 444 -27.25 -11.34 -8.64
N GLU A 445 -28.34 -11.95 -9.15
CA GLU A 445 -28.58 -13.37 -8.95
C GLU A 445 -27.41 -14.19 -9.50
N PHE A 446 -27.09 -15.28 -8.82
CA PHE A 446 -26.01 -16.16 -9.22
C PHE A 446 -26.49 -17.63 -9.32
N GLY A 447 -25.72 -18.42 -10.03
CA GLY A 447 -25.94 -19.87 -10.16
C GLY A 447 -24.65 -20.57 -10.53
N TYR A 448 -24.74 -21.88 -10.70
CA TYR A 448 -23.61 -22.69 -11.12
C TYR A 448 -23.95 -23.40 -12.44
N ARG A 449 -22.97 -23.53 -13.31
CA ARG A 449 -23.07 -24.25 -14.58
C ARG A 449 -21.82 -25.12 -14.78
N PRO A 450 -21.93 -26.28 -15.43
CA PRO A 450 -20.75 -27.05 -15.78
C PRO A 450 -19.76 -26.23 -16.62
N SER A 451 -18.49 -26.32 -16.29
CA SER A 451 -17.41 -25.70 -17.06
C SER A 451 -17.01 -26.60 -18.22
N GLU A 452 -17.01 -26.08 -19.43
CA GLU A 452 -16.52 -26.79 -20.63
C GLU A 452 -15.01 -27.08 -20.57
N ILE A 453 -14.26 -26.31 -19.75
CA ILE A 453 -12.82 -26.44 -19.63
C ILE A 453 -12.41 -27.41 -18.53
N THR A 454 -13.04 -27.30 -17.35
CA THR A 454 -12.62 -28.05 -16.16
C THR A 454 -13.53 -29.24 -15.82
N GLY A 455 -14.73 -29.28 -16.40
CA GLY A 455 -15.79 -30.23 -16.03
C GLY A 455 -16.44 -30.01 -14.68
N ALA A 456 -15.90 -29.10 -13.87
CA ALA A 456 -16.46 -28.74 -12.56
C ALA A 456 -17.51 -27.61 -12.70
N ASP A 457 -18.32 -27.42 -11.69
CA ASP A 457 -19.27 -26.30 -11.63
C ASP A 457 -18.54 -24.95 -11.55
N ARG A 458 -18.88 -24.03 -12.45
CA ARG A 458 -18.42 -22.64 -12.42
C ARG A 458 -19.52 -21.70 -11.94
N LEU A 459 -19.15 -20.69 -11.15
CA LEU A 459 -20.02 -19.60 -10.75
C LEU A 459 -20.39 -18.73 -11.96
N VAL A 460 -21.66 -18.32 -12.06
CA VAL A 460 -22.18 -17.38 -13.06
C VAL A 460 -23.10 -16.38 -12.38
N TYR A 461 -22.94 -15.10 -12.70
CA TYR A 461 -23.88 -14.05 -12.32
C TYR A 461 -24.84 -13.75 -13.49
N ASP A 462 -26.14 -13.58 -13.18
CA ASP A 462 -27.13 -13.12 -14.16
C ASP A 462 -27.41 -11.62 -13.97
N THR A 463 -26.71 -10.80 -14.74
CA THR A 463 -26.81 -9.34 -14.68
C THR A 463 -28.22 -8.79 -15.04
N ARG A 464 -29.07 -9.62 -15.68
CA ARG A 464 -30.49 -9.28 -15.97
C ARG A 464 -31.40 -9.46 -14.76
N LYS A 465 -30.87 -10.00 -13.65
CA LYS A 465 -31.59 -10.22 -12.38
C LYS A 465 -30.90 -9.47 -11.24
N PRO A 466 -30.95 -8.13 -11.26
CA PRO A 466 -30.42 -7.33 -10.17
C PRO A 466 -31.28 -7.50 -8.92
N TRP A 467 -30.65 -7.41 -7.76
CA TRP A 467 -31.32 -7.40 -6.46
C TRP A 467 -30.70 -6.36 -5.53
N GLU A 468 -31.51 -5.91 -4.55
CA GLU A 468 -31.07 -5.09 -3.44
C GLU A 468 -31.59 -5.74 -2.16
N LYS A 469 -30.68 -6.10 -1.27
CA LYS A 469 -31.03 -6.72 0.02
C LYS A 469 -29.98 -6.42 1.09
N PRO A 470 -30.32 -6.52 2.38
CA PRO A 470 -29.36 -6.39 3.46
C PRO A 470 -28.38 -7.58 3.44
N VAL A 471 -27.07 -7.28 3.54
CA VAL A 471 -25.98 -8.25 3.60
C VAL A 471 -25.17 -8.00 4.87
N ARG A 472 -24.69 -9.07 5.51
CA ARG A 472 -23.82 -8.95 6.68
C ARG A 472 -22.48 -8.36 6.27
N TYR A 473 -22.03 -7.34 7.01
CA TYR A 473 -20.71 -6.74 6.84
C TYR A 473 -19.92 -6.86 8.14
N TYR A 474 -18.92 -7.73 8.15
CA TYR A 474 -18.03 -7.96 9.27
C TYR A 474 -16.89 -6.95 9.22
N ASN A 475 -16.96 -5.93 10.05
CA ASN A 475 -16.03 -4.79 10.05
C ASN A 475 -15.37 -4.52 11.42
N HIS A 476 -15.47 -5.45 12.35
CA HIS A 476 -14.83 -5.34 13.66
C HIS A 476 -13.58 -6.20 13.73
N TYR A 477 -12.48 -5.58 14.12
CA TYR A 477 -11.21 -6.26 14.36
C TYR A 477 -10.83 -6.18 15.83
N VAL A 478 -10.41 -7.29 16.41
CA VAL A 478 -9.96 -7.35 17.80
C VAL A 478 -8.48 -7.64 17.88
N PRO A 479 -7.73 -7.00 18.79
CA PRO A 479 -6.32 -7.27 18.97
C PRO A 479 -6.10 -8.70 19.48
N THR A 480 -5.09 -9.37 18.90
CA THR A 480 -4.66 -10.73 19.30
C THR A 480 -3.26 -10.75 19.88
N ASP A 481 -2.47 -9.71 19.61
CA ASP A 481 -1.14 -9.54 20.19
C ASP A 481 -0.84 -8.05 20.38
N SER A 482 -0.09 -7.73 21.45
CA SER A 482 0.28 -6.36 21.79
C SER A 482 1.70 -6.32 22.35
N VAL A 483 2.35 -5.18 22.23
CA VAL A 483 3.67 -4.92 22.81
C VAL A 483 3.63 -3.70 23.72
N ARG A 484 4.41 -3.75 24.78
CA ARG A 484 4.69 -2.60 25.64
C ARG A 484 5.54 -1.60 24.85
N VAL A 485 5.07 -0.39 24.68
CA VAL A 485 5.78 0.67 23.96
C VAL A 485 6.96 1.14 24.81
N PRO A 486 8.22 1.09 24.30
CA PRO A 486 9.38 1.61 25.01
C PRO A 486 9.48 3.14 24.84
N ARG A 487 10.33 3.78 25.62
CA ARG A 487 10.65 5.22 25.45
C ARG A 487 11.55 5.46 24.22
N ALA A 488 12.40 4.50 23.89
CA ALA A 488 13.26 4.55 22.73
C ALA A 488 13.66 3.15 22.27
N TYR A 489 14.06 3.06 21.01
CA TYR A 489 14.75 1.90 20.44
C TYR A 489 16.22 2.26 20.19
N ILE A 490 17.12 1.31 20.47
CA ILE A 490 18.53 1.40 20.09
C ILE A 490 18.80 0.39 19.00
N ILE A 491 19.36 0.84 17.88
CA ILE A 491 19.69 0.04 16.70
C ILE A 491 21.21 0.09 16.51
N PRO A 492 21.92 -1.03 16.51
CA PRO A 492 23.36 -1.06 16.25
C PRO A 492 23.70 -0.49 14.88
N PHE A 493 24.80 0.24 14.81
CA PHE A 493 25.29 0.88 13.57
C PHE A 493 25.45 -0.11 12.40
N ALA A 494 25.71 -1.37 12.70
CA ALA A 494 25.84 -2.44 11.71
C ALA A 494 24.59 -2.65 10.84
N TYR A 495 23.41 -2.17 11.28
CA TYR A 495 22.14 -2.26 10.54
C TYR A 495 21.78 -0.94 9.86
N ASP A 496 22.73 -0.38 9.08
CA ASP A 496 22.58 0.90 8.40
C ASP A 496 21.37 0.92 7.45
N ASP A 497 21.04 -0.18 6.79
CA ASP A 497 19.85 -0.29 5.94
C ASP A 497 18.56 0.02 6.72
N VAL A 498 18.42 -0.50 7.92
CA VAL A 498 17.28 -0.22 8.83
C VAL A 498 17.32 1.24 9.27
N ILE A 499 18.50 1.75 9.65
CA ILE A 499 18.68 3.15 10.06
C ILE A 499 18.28 4.10 8.92
N GLN A 500 18.69 3.83 7.68
CA GLN A 500 18.31 4.63 6.51
C GLN A 500 16.81 4.56 6.22
N LYS A 501 16.17 3.40 6.40
CA LYS A 501 14.71 3.27 6.28
C LYS A 501 13.99 4.13 7.32
N LEU A 502 14.44 4.14 8.58
CA LEU A 502 13.89 5.02 9.62
C LEU A 502 14.03 6.49 9.26
N LYS A 503 15.24 6.94 8.85
CA LYS A 503 15.50 8.33 8.45
C LYS A 503 14.61 8.75 7.27
N ARG A 504 14.43 7.88 6.30
CA ARG A 504 13.59 8.13 5.11
C ARG A 504 12.12 8.28 5.47
N ASN A 505 11.69 7.63 6.53
CA ASN A 505 10.35 7.80 7.13
C ASN A 505 10.24 9.04 8.04
N GLY A 506 11.22 9.92 8.04
CA GLY A 506 11.20 11.14 8.84
C GLY A 506 11.42 10.92 10.34
N ILE A 507 11.89 9.74 10.73
CA ILE A 507 12.22 9.47 12.14
C ILE A 507 13.53 10.18 12.49
N ALA A 508 13.45 11.09 13.45
CA ALA A 508 14.63 11.73 14.02
C ALA A 508 15.39 10.71 14.86
N VAL A 509 16.65 10.54 14.55
CA VAL A 509 17.56 9.64 15.26
C VAL A 509 18.78 10.39 15.76
N SER A 510 19.38 9.93 16.86
CA SER A 510 20.62 10.45 17.41
C SER A 510 21.63 9.33 17.60
N ASN A 511 22.91 9.66 17.47
CA ASN A 511 23.99 8.67 17.69
C ASN A 511 24.34 8.59 19.18
N VAL A 512 24.67 7.39 19.62
CA VAL A 512 25.29 7.15 20.93
C VAL A 512 26.70 7.75 20.92
N PRO A 513 27.06 8.60 21.89
CA PRO A 513 28.32 9.34 21.82
C PRO A 513 29.54 8.52 22.25
N MET A 514 29.37 7.50 23.10
CA MET A 514 30.45 6.67 23.65
C MET A 514 29.97 5.27 24.00
N ASP A 515 30.88 4.31 24.02
CA ASP A 515 30.61 2.94 24.47
C ASP A 515 30.05 2.96 25.87
N THR A 516 28.90 2.35 26.09
CA THR A 516 28.20 2.36 27.38
C THR A 516 27.54 1.01 27.65
N LEU A 517 27.76 0.45 28.84
CA LEU A 517 27.10 -0.79 29.29
C LEU A 517 25.75 -0.43 29.92
N VAL A 518 24.67 -0.82 29.29
CA VAL A 518 23.30 -0.45 29.71
C VAL A 518 22.45 -1.69 29.92
N SER A 519 21.60 -1.69 30.93
CA SER A 519 20.56 -2.72 31.12
C SER A 519 19.38 -2.40 30.19
N LEU A 520 19.11 -3.27 29.22
CA LEU A 520 18.10 -3.07 28.19
C LEU A 520 17.17 -4.27 28.10
N ARG A 521 15.91 -4.02 27.76
CA ARG A 521 14.95 -5.07 27.42
C ARG A 521 15.21 -5.53 25.99
N VAL A 522 15.50 -6.82 25.84
CA VAL A 522 15.83 -7.47 24.58
C VAL A 522 14.87 -8.62 24.29
N SER A 523 14.79 -9.04 23.03
CA SER A 523 14.05 -10.23 22.61
C SER A 523 15.01 -11.27 22.04
N TYR A 524 14.80 -12.53 22.37
CA TYR A 524 15.34 -13.67 21.65
C TYR A 524 14.26 -14.26 20.75
N ILE A 525 14.58 -14.51 19.49
CA ILE A 525 13.72 -15.25 18.57
C ILE A 525 13.70 -16.72 19.02
N VAL A 526 12.51 -17.22 19.37
CA VAL A 526 12.34 -18.60 19.86
C VAL A 526 11.86 -19.51 18.75
N ASP A 527 10.95 -19.00 17.91
CA ASP A 527 10.34 -19.76 16.82
C ASP A 527 9.79 -18.80 15.76
N TYR A 528 9.77 -19.21 14.53
CA TYR A 528 9.17 -18.47 13.41
C TYR A 528 8.88 -19.42 12.25
N LYS A 529 8.04 -18.99 11.35
CA LYS A 529 7.78 -19.64 10.06
C LYS A 529 8.24 -18.76 8.93
N THR A 530 8.58 -19.37 7.80
CA THR A 530 8.99 -18.67 6.58
C THR A 530 8.13 -19.19 5.42
N VAL A 531 7.73 -18.31 4.51
CA VAL A 531 7.02 -18.72 3.30
C VAL A 531 7.91 -19.64 2.45
N SER A 532 7.29 -20.63 1.79
CA SER A 532 8.03 -21.66 1.01
C SER A 532 8.59 -21.14 -0.32
N HIS A 533 8.06 -20.02 -0.82
CA HIS A 533 8.47 -19.38 -2.08
C HIS A 533 8.70 -17.90 -1.85
N PRO A 534 9.57 -17.24 -2.64
CA PRO A 534 9.76 -15.80 -2.53
C PRO A 534 8.44 -15.03 -2.70
N TYR A 535 8.20 -14.12 -1.78
CA TYR A 535 7.11 -13.16 -1.83
C TYR A 535 7.70 -11.75 -1.89
N GLU A 536 7.46 -11.05 -2.99
CA GLU A 536 7.98 -9.70 -3.20
C GLU A 536 9.49 -9.59 -2.89
N LYS A 537 10.29 -10.49 -3.49
CA LYS A 537 11.75 -10.60 -3.38
C LYS A 537 12.27 -11.21 -2.07
N HIS A 538 11.43 -11.48 -1.08
CA HIS A 538 11.80 -11.95 0.25
C HIS A 538 11.19 -13.30 0.60
N TYR A 539 11.88 -14.07 1.41
CA TYR A 539 11.31 -15.22 2.14
C TYR A 539 10.70 -14.72 3.45
N LEU A 540 9.50 -14.15 3.36
CA LEU A 540 8.83 -13.47 4.46
C LEU A 540 8.68 -14.36 5.70
N HIS A 541 9.14 -13.88 6.87
CA HIS A 541 8.90 -14.53 8.15
C HIS A 541 7.53 -14.15 8.71
N HIS A 542 6.91 -15.12 9.39
CA HIS A 542 5.62 -14.92 10.07
C HIS A 542 5.50 -15.81 11.30
N SER A 543 4.44 -15.64 12.09
CA SER A 543 4.18 -16.44 13.31
C SER A 543 5.37 -16.42 14.28
N VAL A 544 6.02 -15.28 14.38
CA VAL A 544 7.24 -15.10 15.18
C VAL A 544 6.90 -15.18 16.68
N LYS A 545 7.67 -15.96 17.41
CA LYS A 545 7.62 -16.05 18.88
C LYS A 545 8.91 -15.53 19.47
N THR A 546 8.80 -14.76 20.53
CA THR A 546 9.95 -14.19 21.23
C THR A 546 9.93 -14.51 22.72
N ARG A 547 11.11 -14.47 23.33
CA ARG A 547 11.30 -14.46 24.77
C ARG A 547 12.00 -13.16 25.14
N ASP A 548 11.30 -12.30 25.87
CA ASP A 548 11.84 -11.03 26.34
C ASP A 548 12.57 -11.20 27.66
N THR A 549 13.68 -10.48 27.84
CA THR A 549 14.46 -10.45 29.07
C THR A 549 15.20 -9.11 29.16
N VAL A 550 15.78 -8.85 30.35
CA VAL A 550 16.66 -7.70 30.58
C VAL A 550 18.09 -8.21 30.75
N ILE A 551 18.97 -7.68 29.89
CA ILE A 551 20.40 -8.00 29.97
C ILE A 551 21.25 -6.72 29.90
N LYS A 552 22.50 -6.82 30.33
CA LYS A 552 23.47 -5.75 30.08
C LYS A 552 23.98 -5.87 28.66
N VAL A 553 23.79 -4.82 27.90
CA VAL A 553 24.23 -4.69 26.49
C VAL A 553 25.28 -3.60 26.39
N MET A 554 26.39 -3.90 25.73
CA MET A 554 27.36 -2.88 25.34
C MET A 554 26.84 -2.14 24.12
N VAL A 555 26.29 -0.96 24.34
CA VAL A 555 25.90 -0.03 23.27
C VAL A 555 27.15 0.71 22.82
N ARG A 556 27.41 0.73 21.53
CA ARG A 556 28.63 1.30 20.94
C ARG A 556 28.47 2.74 20.53
N ALA A 557 29.55 3.48 20.53
CA ALA A 557 29.61 4.79 19.89
C ALA A 557 29.21 4.66 18.41
N GLY A 558 28.26 5.48 17.98
CA GLY A 558 27.70 5.41 16.63
C GLY A 558 26.41 4.62 16.51
N ASP A 559 26.07 3.74 17.46
CA ASP A 559 24.73 3.13 17.50
C ASP A 559 23.66 4.21 17.53
N VAL A 560 22.48 3.89 17.05
CA VAL A 560 21.43 4.89 16.80
C VAL A 560 20.27 4.72 17.77
N VAL A 561 19.84 5.85 18.35
CA VAL A 561 18.66 5.95 19.23
C VAL A 561 17.50 6.58 18.47
N ALA A 562 16.38 5.88 18.41
CA ALA A 562 15.11 6.38 17.92
C ALA A 562 14.14 6.60 19.09
N VAL A 563 13.90 7.86 19.44
CA VAL A 563 12.98 8.23 20.54
C VAL A 563 11.54 8.03 20.10
N VAL A 564 10.76 7.30 20.89
CA VAL A 564 9.34 7.06 20.65
C VAL A 564 8.53 8.29 21.09
N LYS A 565 7.65 8.76 20.21
CA LYS A 565 6.75 9.87 20.40
C LYS A 565 5.34 9.48 19.93
N PRO A 566 4.29 10.19 20.35
CA PRO A 566 2.92 9.87 19.90
C PRO A 566 2.73 9.87 18.38
N ASP A 567 3.49 10.69 17.66
CA ASP A 567 3.40 10.80 16.20
C ASP A 567 4.15 9.71 15.43
N ASN A 568 5.07 8.97 16.10
CA ASN A 568 5.86 7.93 15.45
C ASN A 568 5.75 6.53 16.12
N GLU A 569 5.09 6.41 17.28
CA GLU A 569 5.05 5.16 18.06
C GLU A 569 4.46 3.99 17.26
N ARG A 570 3.39 4.23 16.47
CA ARG A 570 2.75 3.20 15.64
C ARG A 570 3.69 2.71 14.56
N PHE A 571 4.38 3.62 13.89
CA PHE A 571 5.36 3.27 12.87
C PHE A 571 6.53 2.48 13.47
N LEU A 572 7.19 3.03 14.50
CA LEU A 572 8.34 2.38 15.14
C LEU A 572 7.98 0.99 15.67
N THR A 573 6.83 0.86 16.33
CA THR A 573 6.33 -0.44 16.82
C THR A 573 6.07 -1.43 15.67
N ALA A 574 5.44 -0.98 14.60
CA ALA A 574 5.11 -1.85 13.46
C ALA A 574 6.35 -2.38 12.74
N VAL A 575 7.45 -1.62 12.69
CA VAL A 575 8.64 -2.00 11.92
C VAL A 575 9.77 -2.59 12.77
N LEU A 576 9.86 -2.24 14.06
CA LEU A 576 10.95 -2.65 14.96
C LEU A 576 10.59 -3.79 15.91
N GLU A 577 9.30 -4.09 16.10
CA GLU A 577 8.91 -5.23 16.93
C GLU A 577 8.88 -6.51 16.09
N PRO A 578 9.69 -7.55 16.41
CA PRO A 578 9.89 -8.70 15.51
C PRO A 578 8.62 -9.53 15.29
N ARG A 579 7.63 -9.45 16.19
CA ARG A 579 6.34 -10.16 16.06
C ARG A 579 5.33 -9.45 15.18
N ALA A 580 5.57 -8.18 14.82
CA ALA A 580 4.68 -7.44 13.94
C ALA A 580 4.77 -7.96 12.50
N ALA A 581 3.62 -8.03 11.82
CA ALA A 581 3.48 -8.68 10.51
C ALA A 581 4.35 -8.07 9.39
N ASP A 582 4.67 -6.78 9.50
CA ASP A 582 5.50 -6.03 8.54
C ASP A 582 6.80 -5.52 9.16
N SER A 583 7.28 -6.17 10.25
CA SER A 583 8.55 -5.78 10.86
C SER A 583 9.73 -5.97 9.90
N TYR A 584 10.80 -5.24 10.11
CA TYR A 584 12.05 -5.46 9.37
C TYR A 584 12.62 -6.87 9.60
N PHE A 585 12.29 -7.53 10.72
CA PHE A 585 12.56 -8.95 10.90
C PHE A 585 11.74 -9.82 9.92
N ALA A 586 10.46 -9.55 9.79
CA ALA A 586 9.60 -10.27 8.84
C ALA A 586 10.12 -10.14 7.39
N TRP A 587 10.73 -9.00 7.05
CA TRP A 587 11.33 -8.71 5.74
C TRP A 587 12.84 -9.01 5.67
N ASN A 588 13.34 -9.92 6.50
CA ASN A 588 14.70 -10.50 6.44
C ASN A 588 15.88 -9.53 6.72
N SER A 589 15.63 -8.34 7.26
CA SER A 589 16.74 -7.39 7.56
C SER A 589 17.68 -7.88 8.65
N PHE A 590 17.32 -8.93 9.41
CA PHE A 590 18.08 -9.41 10.56
C PHE A 590 18.43 -10.91 10.52
N ASP A 591 18.29 -11.57 9.38
CA ASP A 591 18.46 -13.03 9.27
C ASP A 591 19.83 -13.56 9.73
N GLY A 592 20.84 -12.70 9.73
CA GLY A 592 22.16 -13.06 10.23
C GLY A 592 22.20 -13.55 11.68
N ILE A 593 21.21 -13.16 12.52
CA ILE A 593 21.12 -13.61 13.91
C ILE A 593 20.62 -15.05 14.05
N LEU A 594 19.96 -15.59 13.03
CA LEU A 594 19.30 -16.89 13.06
C LEU A 594 20.30 -18.04 12.85
N GLN A 595 21.53 -17.72 12.50
CA GLN A 595 22.60 -18.70 12.31
C GLN A 595 23.64 -18.60 13.43
N GLN A 596 23.88 -19.70 14.11
CA GLN A 596 25.00 -19.86 15.03
C GLN A 596 26.31 -19.79 14.25
N LYS A 597 27.32 -19.07 14.77
CA LYS A 597 28.61 -18.86 14.09
C LYS A 597 29.69 -19.80 14.58
N GLU A 598 29.71 -20.09 15.88
CA GLU A 598 30.68 -20.95 16.50
C GLU A 598 30.05 -22.30 16.92
N GLY A 599 30.84 -23.33 16.99
CA GLY A 599 30.39 -24.67 17.32
C GLY A 599 31.46 -25.45 18.09
N TYR A 600 31.33 -26.76 18.10
CA TYR A 600 32.23 -27.66 18.78
C TYR A 600 32.44 -28.96 17.96
N SER A 601 33.57 -29.63 18.21
CA SER A 601 33.74 -31.02 17.77
C SER A 601 33.25 -31.93 18.90
N ASP A 602 32.30 -32.79 18.58
CA ASP A 602 31.58 -33.64 19.52
C ASP A 602 32.51 -34.48 20.38
N TYR A 603 33.49 -35.18 19.77
CA TYR A 603 34.44 -36.03 20.49
C TYR A 603 35.33 -35.27 21.48
N VAL A 604 35.57 -33.96 21.28
CA VAL A 604 36.32 -33.10 22.22
C VAL A 604 35.39 -32.50 23.27
N PHE A 605 34.19 -32.15 22.87
CA PHE A 605 33.25 -31.49 23.77
C PHE A 605 32.60 -32.46 24.75
N GLU A 606 32.53 -33.76 24.44
CA GLU A 606 31.99 -34.80 25.32
C GLU A 606 32.57 -34.75 26.73
N ASP A 607 33.91 -34.69 26.85
CA ASP A 607 34.57 -34.61 28.13
C ASP A 607 34.28 -33.30 28.89
N LYS A 608 34.20 -32.19 28.13
CA LYS A 608 33.85 -30.90 28.72
C LYS A 608 32.40 -30.87 29.17
N ALA A 609 31.47 -31.44 28.39
CA ALA A 609 30.05 -31.53 28.71
C ALA A 609 29.85 -32.39 29.99
N ALA A 610 30.55 -33.53 30.08
CA ALA A 610 30.50 -34.39 31.26
C ALA A 610 31.01 -33.67 32.53
N ALA A 611 32.15 -32.97 32.42
CA ALA A 611 32.69 -32.19 33.53
C ALA A 611 31.76 -31.05 33.94
N TRP A 612 31.17 -30.35 32.95
CA TRP A 612 30.22 -29.28 33.20
C TRP A 612 28.94 -29.76 33.88
N LEU A 613 28.36 -30.89 33.42
CA LEU A 613 27.19 -31.51 34.05
C LEU A 613 27.46 -31.99 35.46
N LYS A 614 28.67 -32.49 35.74
CA LYS A 614 29.10 -32.86 37.10
C LYS A 614 29.14 -31.66 38.04
N ALA A 615 29.54 -30.49 37.53
CA ALA A 615 29.54 -29.23 38.28
C ALA A 615 28.12 -28.60 38.40
N HIS A 616 27.14 -29.04 37.59
CA HIS A 616 25.78 -28.53 37.59
C HIS A 616 24.75 -29.67 37.72
N PRO A 617 24.58 -30.27 38.91
CA PRO A 617 23.70 -31.43 39.13
C PRO A 617 22.23 -31.18 38.78
N ASP A 618 21.75 -29.94 38.92
CA ASP A 618 20.42 -29.52 38.55
C ASP A 618 20.22 -29.64 37.03
N LYS A 619 21.22 -29.26 36.23
CA LYS A 619 21.19 -29.36 34.76
C LYS A 619 21.35 -30.82 34.30
N TYR A 620 22.11 -31.62 35.00
CA TYR A 620 22.15 -33.06 34.75
C TYR A 620 20.77 -33.70 34.97
N ALA A 621 20.09 -33.38 36.08
CA ALA A 621 18.74 -33.85 36.33
C ALA A 621 17.73 -33.37 35.29
N GLU A 622 17.86 -32.13 34.79
CA GLU A 622 17.05 -31.58 33.69
C GLU A 622 17.26 -32.36 32.40
N LEU A 623 18.51 -32.64 32.04
CA LEU A 623 18.86 -33.47 30.87
C LEU A 623 18.24 -34.87 30.97
N GLN A 624 18.33 -35.54 32.14
CA GLN A 624 17.74 -36.86 32.34
C GLN A 624 16.21 -36.83 32.22
N ARG A 625 15.55 -35.82 32.79
CA ARG A 625 14.10 -35.65 32.62
C ARG A 625 13.72 -35.48 31.16
N LYS A 626 14.46 -34.65 30.41
CA LYS A 626 14.23 -34.43 29.00
C LYS A 626 14.39 -35.72 28.20
N LYS A 627 15.42 -36.52 28.49
CA LYS A 627 15.63 -37.86 27.85
C LYS A 627 14.48 -38.81 28.16
N ALA A 628 13.95 -38.79 29.38
CA ALA A 628 12.83 -39.64 29.76
C ALA A 628 11.50 -39.23 29.10
N GLN A 629 11.32 -37.94 28.84
CA GLN A 629 10.10 -37.39 28.26
C GLN A 629 10.08 -37.37 26.72
N ASP A 630 11.25 -37.40 26.08
CA ASP A 630 11.41 -37.29 24.64
C ASP A 630 12.28 -38.46 24.10
N PRO A 631 11.65 -39.55 23.62
CA PRO A 631 12.37 -40.71 23.10
C PRO A 631 13.23 -40.43 21.85
N VAL A 632 12.91 -39.41 21.09
CA VAL A 632 13.68 -38.96 19.90
C VAL A 632 14.95 -38.30 20.39
N PHE A 633 14.84 -37.33 21.30
CA PHE A 633 15.96 -36.67 21.92
C PHE A 633 16.88 -37.67 22.67
N ALA A 634 16.30 -38.69 23.34
CA ALA A 634 17.07 -39.71 24.09
C ALA A 634 17.98 -40.58 23.19
N LYS A 635 17.68 -40.66 21.88
CA LYS A 635 18.47 -41.42 20.90
C LYS A 635 19.39 -40.54 20.06
N ASP A 636 19.28 -39.23 20.16
CA ASP A 636 20.04 -38.26 19.38
C ASP A 636 21.20 -37.71 20.21
N ALA A 637 22.39 -38.29 20.05
CA ALA A 637 23.59 -37.89 20.77
C ALA A 637 23.97 -36.44 20.51
N TRP A 638 23.85 -35.99 19.22
CA TRP A 638 24.16 -34.62 18.87
C TRP A 638 23.20 -33.63 19.55
N ALA A 639 21.89 -33.92 19.54
CA ALA A 639 20.89 -33.06 20.16
C ALA A 639 21.16 -32.94 21.69
N GLN A 640 21.61 -34.01 22.34
CA GLN A 640 21.95 -34.01 23.76
C GLN A 640 23.18 -33.14 24.05
N LEU A 641 24.26 -33.34 23.30
CA LEU A 641 25.46 -32.51 23.43
C LEU A 641 25.19 -31.04 23.12
N ASN A 642 24.42 -30.78 22.08
CA ASN A 642 24.03 -29.41 21.71
C ASN A 642 23.14 -28.75 22.78
N TRP A 643 22.29 -29.54 23.46
CA TRP A 643 21.54 -29.03 24.61
C TRP A 643 22.49 -28.61 25.75
N VAL A 644 23.52 -29.42 26.07
CA VAL A 644 24.52 -29.07 27.06
C VAL A 644 25.33 -27.86 26.63
N TYR A 645 25.82 -27.83 25.37
CA TYR A 645 26.57 -26.72 24.80
C TYR A 645 25.85 -25.39 24.99
N LYS A 646 24.54 -25.36 24.70
CA LYS A 646 23.69 -24.17 24.86
C LYS A 646 23.49 -23.71 26.31
N GLN A 647 23.88 -24.50 27.31
CA GLN A 647 23.87 -24.11 28.72
C GLN A 647 25.23 -23.58 29.19
N THR A 648 26.29 -23.79 28.41
CA THR A 648 27.65 -23.38 28.75
C THR A 648 27.99 -21.97 28.33
N GLU A 649 29.07 -21.43 28.87
CA GLU A 649 29.65 -20.13 28.47
C GLU A 649 30.20 -20.10 27.04
N HIS A 650 30.38 -21.28 26.43
CA HIS A 650 30.85 -21.39 25.04
C HIS A 650 29.78 -21.08 24.02
N TYR A 651 28.50 -21.10 24.41
CA TYR A 651 27.41 -20.76 23.52
C TYR A 651 27.33 -19.26 23.30
N GLU A 652 27.31 -18.84 22.01
CA GLU A 652 27.28 -17.42 21.67
C GLU A 652 25.98 -16.75 22.11
N PRO A 653 26.03 -15.70 22.96
CA PRO A 653 24.86 -15.08 23.54
C PRO A 653 24.08 -14.25 22.48
N THR A 654 24.67 -14.01 21.31
CA THR A 654 24.08 -13.24 20.20
C THR A 654 23.24 -14.10 19.25
N HIS A 655 23.31 -15.43 19.34
CA HIS A 655 22.47 -16.32 18.52
C HIS A 655 21.00 -16.11 18.88
N ASN A 656 20.18 -15.83 17.88
CA ASN A 656 18.77 -15.47 18.00
C ASN A 656 18.48 -14.20 18.83
N LEU A 657 19.49 -13.44 19.25
CA LEU A 657 19.28 -12.16 19.92
C LEU A 657 18.87 -11.11 18.88
N TYR A 658 17.63 -10.64 18.99
CA TYR A 658 17.12 -9.59 18.11
C TYR A 658 17.85 -8.27 18.37
N PRO A 659 18.49 -7.65 17.35
CA PRO A 659 19.43 -6.56 17.56
C PRO A 659 18.77 -5.17 17.62
N VAL A 660 17.52 -5.10 18.06
CA VAL A 660 16.84 -3.85 18.36
C VAL A 660 16.49 -3.86 19.84
N TYR A 661 17.12 -2.98 20.60
CA TYR A 661 17.02 -2.96 22.05
C TYR A 661 16.04 -1.89 22.51
N ARG A 662 15.29 -2.17 23.59
CA ARG A 662 14.27 -1.28 24.11
C ARG A 662 14.73 -0.58 25.38
N VAL A 663 14.59 0.75 25.41
CA VAL A 663 14.78 1.59 26.60
C VAL A 663 13.40 1.81 27.20
N ASP A 664 13.16 1.31 28.38
CA ASP A 664 11.88 1.42 29.10
C ASP A 664 11.76 2.66 29.98
#